data_2c2e7c41acd9e4b2027877c6d12b1b3b
#
_entry.id   2c2e7c41acd9e4b2027877c6d12b1b3b
#
_cell.length_a   1.000
_cell.length_b   1.000
_cell.length_c   1.000
_cell.angle_alpha   90.00
_cell.angle_beta   90.00
_cell.angle_gamma   90.00
#
_symmetry.space_group_name_H-M   'P 1'
#
loop_
_entity.id
_entity.type
_entity.pdbx_description
1 polymer ?
#
loop_
_entity_poly.entity_id
_entity_poly.type
_entity_poly.pdbx_seq_one_letter_code
_entity_poly.pdbx_strand_id
1 'polypeptide(L)'
;MKRSRVKVGFGALAVAIGIASVICLHETHGVREAPNASPGPSPEPTLAGGQPDVGEDAPNRPFRVPSGDPARLSCDAARHIVSQVREQLAYTPGPVDAKAFGSAVADWLDPYGLWSVAPDAMTAKSFERGASALLADIEGRGSADCAAAQALGTAVMPWISELRKVFDEARIAGALDDDAWSEATAPVFEGESVTRPAHELAATLGRRLASVVAEYRDAAPYVDVATARYFPSWTSDDWAGVVLASAVRAYVPLLDPHGAWAPLDEESSVYEVDIEAHPPLRLWDTCERTAVGVVIESGAAAPLADGDVVLSLAGVATAGMSLEQIDQLEIAAAEDRLSVDAVVLRGASGLVAVSLHPNRGDTSIASDNAQGPGDLPVDAIAFGESDALVVTISDVRDDLGDELTHGLLRTREHSERPIAGIVLDLRGNGGGSTDGAIDALGLFLPGVPLFPMRRRDGSIETDRAPEPPVVDRWRGPVAALVDANTASAAEMIAGALASYRRGPVVGERTFGKGCAQEHLDDDERAGVLRLTTLLYALPDGKPVQRVGLNPTLRLAFEEPGPHEREADLIHAAPTWRGPDVRDRRVLARIDDGTWAGSWPAHGGHVGPCRDAQVCKALRLLGAPASRARRFVPPKGR
;
A
#
# COMPACT_ATOMS: atom_id res chain seq x y z
N MET A 1 -29.75 9.45 42.68
CA MET A 1 -28.41 9.93 42.44
C MET A 1 -27.41 8.83 42.80
N LYS A 2 -26.96 8.05 41.84
CA LYS A 2 -25.80 7.15 41.94
C LYS A 2 -25.10 7.18 40.57
N ARG A 3 -23.91 7.77 40.55
CA ARG A 3 -23.04 7.77 39.35
C ARG A 3 -22.38 6.41 39.25
N SER A 4 -22.68 5.68 38.19
CA SER A 4 -21.95 4.47 37.79
C SER A 4 -20.71 4.89 37.01
N ARG A 5 -19.53 4.49 37.52
CA ARG A 5 -18.26 4.64 36.80
C ARG A 5 -18.13 3.45 35.84
N VAL A 6 -18.15 3.71 34.53
CA VAL A 6 -17.76 2.75 33.54
C VAL A 6 -16.24 2.68 33.55
N LYS A 7 -15.68 1.53 33.86
CA LYS A 7 -14.27 1.22 33.66
C LYS A 7 -14.08 0.90 32.15
N VAL A 8 -13.35 1.75 31.46
CA VAL A 8 -12.84 1.45 30.13
C VAL A 8 -11.65 0.50 30.31
N GLY A 9 -11.82 -0.74 29.92
CA GLY A 9 -10.75 -1.71 29.81
C GLY A 9 -9.99 -1.41 28.52
N PHE A 10 -8.68 -1.23 28.60
CA PHE A 10 -7.78 -1.21 27.45
C PHE A 10 -7.75 -2.63 26.87
N GLY A 11 -8.45 -2.83 25.77
CA GLY A 11 -8.31 -3.99 24.90
C GLY A 11 -7.12 -3.79 23.98
N ALA A 12 -6.47 -4.90 23.65
CA ALA A 12 -5.30 -4.99 22.82
C ALA A 12 -5.44 -4.19 21.51
N LEU A 13 -4.43 -3.36 21.26
CA LEU A 13 -4.23 -2.69 19.97
C LEU A 13 -3.79 -3.78 18.99
N ALA A 14 -4.72 -4.32 18.23
CA ALA A 14 -4.41 -5.01 16.99
C ALA A 14 -3.79 -3.95 16.09
N VAL A 15 -2.57 -4.20 15.60
CA VAL A 15 -2.00 -3.46 14.49
C VAL A 15 -2.79 -3.93 13.26
N ALA A 16 -3.98 -3.41 13.09
CA ALA A 16 -4.63 -3.40 11.80
C ALA A 16 -3.80 -2.46 10.94
N ILE A 17 -3.07 -3.02 9.97
CA ILE A 17 -2.69 -2.27 8.79
C ILE A 17 -4.04 -1.87 8.20
N GLY A 18 -4.47 -0.65 8.52
CA GLY A 18 -5.70 -0.11 7.98
C GLY A 18 -5.49 0.06 6.49
N ILE A 19 -5.99 -0.89 5.72
CA ILE A 19 -6.38 -0.62 4.33
C ILE A 19 -7.50 0.41 4.47
N ALA A 20 -7.11 1.69 4.40
CA ALA A 20 -8.07 2.73 4.18
C ALA A 20 -8.63 2.48 2.78
N SER A 21 -9.81 1.88 2.71
CA SER A 21 -10.62 1.87 1.49
C SER A 21 -10.90 3.33 1.15
N VAL A 22 -10.00 3.92 0.38
CA VAL A 22 -10.29 5.18 -0.30
C VAL A 22 -11.17 4.81 -1.47
N ILE A 23 -12.45 5.11 -1.34
CA ILE A 23 -13.39 5.11 -2.45
C ILE A 23 -12.91 6.19 -3.42
N CYS A 24 -12.07 5.82 -4.37
CA CYS A 24 -11.75 6.63 -5.53
C CYS A 24 -12.55 6.11 -6.72
N LEU A 25 -13.49 6.92 -7.17
CA LEU A 25 -14.08 6.81 -8.50
C LEU A 25 -12.95 6.99 -9.53
N HIS A 26 -12.55 5.93 -10.21
CA HIS A 26 -11.56 6.00 -11.29
C HIS A 26 -12.19 5.65 -12.63
N GLU A 27 -12.02 6.57 -13.54
CA GLU A 27 -12.31 6.44 -14.97
C GLU A 27 -11.16 5.69 -15.67
N THR A 28 -11.54 4.76 -16.55
CA THR A 28 -10.62 3.88 -17.28
C THR A 28 -10.10 4.51 -18.57
N HIS A 29 -8.83 4.33 -18.91
CA HIS A 29 -8.28 4.70 -20.22
C HIS A 29 -7.48 3.58 -20.88
N GLY A 30 -7.75 3.39 -22.15
CA GLY A 30 -7.20 2.30 -22.96
C GLY A 30 -5.89 2.62 -23.71
N VAL A 31 -5.12 1.59 -23.97
CA VAL A 31 -3.81 1.62 -24.67
C VAL A 31 -3.97 1.33 -26.15
N ARG A 32 -3.28 2.08 -27.02
CA ARG A 32 -3.13 1.82 -28.47
C ARG A 32 -1.77 1.21 -28.79
N GLU A 33 -1.79 0.14 -29.59
CA GLU A 33 -0.60 -0.49 -30.15
C GLU A 33 0.16 0.41 -31.12
N ALA A 34 1.50 0.36 -31.06
CA ALA A 34 2.43 0.89 -32.05
C ALA A 34 3.05 -0.25 -32.89
N PRO A 35 3.39 -0.02 -34.18
CA PRO A 35 3.75 -1.09 -35.10
C PRO A 35 5.22 -1.52 -35.04
N ASN A 36 5.45 -2.80 -35.35
CA ASN A 36 6.72 -3.52 -35.43
C ASN A 36 7.85 -2.77 -36.16
N ALA A 37 9.01 -2.72 -35.52
CA ALA A 37 10.29 -2.44 -36.16
C ALA A 37 11.26 -3.62 -35.96
N SER A 38 11.94 -4.00 -37.03
CA SER A 38 12.86 -5.14 -37.15
C SER A 38 14.18 -4.93 -36.40
N PRO A 39 14.89 -6.01 -35.99
CA PRO A 39 16.09 -5.89 -35.16
C PRO A 39 17.35 -5.59 -35.98
N GLY A 40 18.14 -4.64 -35.52
CA GLY A 40 19.51 -4.38 -35.96
C GLY A 40 20.55 -5.09 -35.08
N PRO A 41 21.82 -5.23 -35.49
CA PRO A 41 22.79 -6.15 -34.90
C PRO A 41 23.38 -5.63 -33.57
N SER A 42 23.63 -6.59 -32.66
CA SER A 42 24.24 -6.42 -31.36
C SER A 42 25.67 -5.88 -31.38
N PRO A 43 26.09 -5.03 -30.47
CA PRO A 43 27.48 -4.79 -30.13
C PRO A 43 27.97 -5.70 -28.98
N GLU A 44 29.26 -6.04 -29.03
CA GLU A 44 30.00 -6.88 -28.09
C GLU A 44 30.13 -6.26 -26.67
N PRO A 45 30.39 -7.07 -25.64
CA PRO A 45 30.33 -6.62 -24.24
C PRO A 45 31.63 -5.90 -23.83
N THR A 46 31.47 -4.68 -23.33
CA THR A 46 32.52 -3.97 -22.62
C THR A 46 32.32 -4.20 -21.11
N LEU A 47 33.30 -4.83 -20.46
CA LEU A 47 33.36 -4.98 -19.01
C LEU A 47 33.47 -3.60 -18.33
N ALA A 48 32.42 -3.15 -17.73
CA ALA A 48 32.43 -2.08 -16.73
C ALA A 48 31.71 -2.58 -15.49
N GLY A 49 32.30 -2.39 -14.30
CA GLY A 49 31.77 -2.85 -13.04
C GLY A 49 30.38 -2.23 -12.81
N GLY A 50 29.37 -3.06 -12.83
CA GLY A 50 27.99 -2.68 -12.54
C GLY A 50 27.84 -2.39 -11.04
N GLN A 51 27.41 -1.19 -10.72
CA GLN A 51 26.69 -0.93 -9.49
C GLN A 51 25.44 -1.82 -9.49
N PRO A 52 24.96 -2.30 -8.34
CA PRO A 52 23.68 -2.99 -8.29
C PRO A 52 22.60 -2.01 -8.74
N ASP A 53 21.84 -2.43 -9.73
CA ASP A 53 20.65 -1.74 -10.22
C ASP A 53 19.67 -1.68 -9.05
N VAL A 54 19.43 -0.49 -8.52
CA VAL A 54 18.53 -0.26 -7.39
C VAL A 54 17.16 0.03 -7.99
N GLY A 55 16.50 -1.02 -8.49
CA GLY A 55 15.15 -0.93 -9.02
C GLY A 55 14.13 -0.98 -7.90
N GLU A 56 13.32 0.05 -7.76
CA GLU A 56 12.08 0.04 -6.98
C GLU A 56 10.94 -0.67 -7.75
N ASP A 57 11.20 -1.13 -8.96
CA ASP A 57 10.20 -1.61 -9.90
C ASP A 57 9.67 -3.00 -9.54
N ALA A 58 8.35 -3.18 -9.74
CA ALA A 58 7.72 -4.49 -9.75
C ALA A 58 8.44 -5.42 -10.73
N PRO A 59 8.46 -6.75 -10.48
CA PRO A 59 9.20 -7.66 -11.33
C PRO A 59 8.71 -7.56 -12.77
N ASN A 60 9.63 -7.47 -13.74
CA ASN A 60 9.32 -7.45 -15.17
C ASN A 60 8.83 -8.85 -15.66
N ARG A 61 7.93 -9.44 -14.90
CA ARG A 61 7.23 -10.71 -15.14
C ARG A 61 5.89 -10.69 -14.43
N PRO A 62 4.89 -11.46 -14.91
CA PRO A 62 3.61 -11.59 -14.24
C PRO A 62 3.77 -12.13 -12.82
N PHE A 63 2.94 -11.65 -11.89
CA PHE A 63 2.87 -12.18 -10.54
C PHE A 63 2.44 -13.66 -10.55
N ARG A 64 2.97 -14.42 -9.63
CA ARG A 64 2.57 -15.82 -9.47
C ARG A 64 1.17 -15.89 -8.87
N VAL A 65 0.36 -16.80 -9.38
CA VAL A 65 -0.96 -17.06 -8.81
C VAL A 65 -0.80 -17.76 -7.47
N PRO A 66 -1.37 -17.21 -6.37
CA PRO A 66 -1.30 -17.84 -5.06
C PRO A 66 -1.85 -19.26 -5.08
N SER A 67 -1.17 -20.16 -4.39
CA SER A 67 -1.64 -21.56 -4.23
C SER A 67 -2.85 -21.66 -3.28
N GLY A 68 -2.99 -20.67 -2.40
CA GLY A 68 -3.93 -20.66 -1.29
C GLY A 68 -3.50 -21.58 -0.13
N ASP A 69 -2.32 -22.20 -0.22
CA ASP A 69 -1.71 -22.92 0.89
C ASP A 69 -0.84 -21.96 1.71
N PRO A 70 -0.72 -22.15 3.04
CA PRO A 70 0.13 -21.32 3.85
C PRO A 70 1.60 -21.43 3.45
N ALA A 71 2.31 -20.32 3.46
CA ALA A 71 3.74 -20.25 3.22
C ALA A 71 4.51 -21.13 4.21
N ARG A 72 5.62 -21.71 3.77
CA ARG A 72 6.51 -22.53 4.58
C ARG A 72 7.95 -22.11 4.40
N LEU A 73 8.67 -21.93 5.50
CA LEU A 73 10.09 -21.63 5.51
C LEU A 73 10.89 -22.72 6.21
N SER A 74 12.12 -22.93 5.75
CA SER A 74 13.13 -23.64 6.54
C SER A 74 13.69 -22.72 7.64
N CYS A 75 14.32 -23.30 8.65
CA CYS A 75 15.01 -22.54 9.69
C CYS A 75 16.11 -21.63 9.11
N ASP A 76 16.88 -22.14 8.15
CA ASP A 76 17.95 -21.36 7.50
C ASP A 76 17.39 -20.19 6.70
N ALA A 77 16.30 -20.39 5.95
CA ALA A 77 15.65 -19.31 5.20
C ALA A 77 15.09 -18.22 6.14
N ALA A 78 14.39 -18.62 7.21
CA ALA A 78 13.86 -17.67 8.18
C ALA A 78 14.96 -16.83 8.84
N ARG A 79 16.08 -17.46 9.25
CA ARG A 79 17.25 -16.77 9.81
C ARG A 79 17.91 -15.84 8.81
N HIS A 80 18.03 -16.27 7.57
CA HIS A 80 18.61 -15.49 6.51
C HIS A 80 17.81 -14.19 6.32
N ILE A 81 16.49 -14.27 6.17
CA ILE A 81 15.63 -13.07 6.06
C ILE A 81 15.77 -12.16 7.29
N VAL A 82 15.74 -12.73 8.49
CA VAL A 82 15.93 -11.97 9.74
C VAL A 82 17.29 -11.28 9.79
N SER A 83 18.37 -11.93 9.30
CA SER A 83 19.71 -11.33 9.19
C SER A 83 19.70 -10.15 8.22
N GLN A 84 19.09 -10.32 7.04
CA GLN A 84 18.94 -9.24 6.05
C GLN A 84 18.21 -8.05 6.64
N VAL A 85 17.07 -8.26 7.32
CA VAL A 85 16.35 -7.17 7.99
C VAL A 85 17.26 -6.40 8.94
N ARG A 86 18.04 -7.09 9.76
CA ARG A 86 18.93 -6.46 10.73
C ARG A 86 20.13 -5.77 10.13
N GLU A 87 20.62 -6.25 9.00
CA GLU A 87 21.82 -5.74 8.33
C GLU A 87 21.52 -4.60 7.36
N GLN A 88 20.38 -4.67 6.66
CA GLN A 88 20.03 -3.72 5.58
C GLN A 88 19.16 -2.55 6.04
N LEU A 89 18.39 -2.73 7.13
CA LEU A 89 17.55 -1.64 7.65
C LEU A 89 18.37 -0.35 7.86
N ALA A 90 17.94 0.77 7.33
CA ALA A 90 18.66 2.07 7.32
C ALA A 90 19.09 2.59 8.71
N TYR A 91 18.58 1.98 9.78
CA TYR A 91 18.87 2.34 11.18
C TYR A 91 19.06 1.09 12.04
N THR A 92 19.66 1.25 13.21
CA THR A 92 19.80 0.14 14.16
C THR A 92 18.45 -0.12 14.82
N PRO A 93 17.82 -1.29 14.55
CA PRO A 93 16.58 -1.61 15.22
C PRO A 93 16.77 -1.89 16.70
N GLY A 94 15.74 -1.56 17.49
CA GLY A 94 15.66 -1.97 18.88
C GLY A 94 15.44 -3.48 19.04
N PRO A 95 15.36 -3.98 20.28
CA PRO A 95 14.92 -5.34 20.54
C PRO A 95 13.44 -5.48 20.21
N VAL A 96 13.06 -6.63 19.66
CA VAL A 96 11.66 -6.99 19.43
C VAL A 96 11.02 -7.38 20.78
N ASP A 97 9.85 -6.83 21.05
CA ASP A 97 9.05 -7.24 22.19
C ASP A 97 8.46 -8.64 21.96
N ALA A 98 8.87 -9.60 22.81
CA ALA A 98 8.48 -11.00 22.63
C ALA A 98 6.98 -11.25 22.76
N LYS A 99 6.24 -10.38 23.48
CA LYS A 99 4.79 -10.52 23.62
C LYS A 99 4.09 -10.01 22.37
N ALA A 100 4.48 -8.84 21.87
CA ALA A 100 3.96 -8.30 20.60
C ALA A 100 4.26 -9.26 19.43
N PHE A 101 5.48 -9.80 19.38
CA PHE A 101 5.86 -10.82 18.41
C PHE A 101 4.98 -12.07 18.50
N GLY A 102 4.77 -12.61 19.71
CA GLY A 102 3.91 -13.78 19.89
C GLY A 102 2.47 -13.54 19.47
N SER A 103 1.91 -12.35 19.72
CA SER A 103 0.58 -11.99 19.24
C SER A 103 0.54 -11.95 17.70
N ALA A 104 1.47 -11.25 17.08
CA ALA A 104 1.53 -11.13 15.63
C ALA A 104 1.76 -12.49 14.92
N VAL A 105 2.57 -13.37 15.51
CA VAL A 105 2.73 -14.75 14.99
C VAL A 105 1.40 -15.53 15.07
N ALA A 106 0.63 -15.37 16.14
CA ALA A 106 -0.67 -16.02 16.29
C ALA A 106 -1.66 -15.51 15.23
N ASP A 107 -1.69 -14.21 14.97
CA ASP A 107 -2.56 -13.59 13.97
C ASP A 107 -2.23 -14.10 12.55
N TRP A 108 -0.95 -14.18 12.19
CA TRP A 108 -0.52 -14.76 10.92
C TRP A 108 -0.75 -16.26 10.79
N LEU A 109 -0.70 -16.99 11.91
CA LEU A 109 -0.93 -18.44 11.92
C LEU A 109 -2.41 -18.78 11.78
N ASP A 110 -3.28 -17.93 12.31
CA ASP A 110 -4.74 -18.15 12.34
C ASP A 110 -5.47 -16.89 11.86
N PRO A 111 -5.38 -16.53 10.56
CA PRO A 111 -5.98 -15.30 10.02
C PRO A 111 -7.50 -15.29 10.07
N TYR A 112 -8.13 -16.37 10.49
CA TYR A 112 -9.58 -16.50 10.61
C TYR A 112 -10.07 -16.41 12.07
N GLY A 113 -9.16 -16.49 13.05
CA GLY A 113 -9.55 -16.71 14.43
C GLY A 113 -10.33 -18.01 14.64
N LEU A 114 -10.25 -18.94 13.65
CA LEU A 114 -10.96 -20.22 13.70
C LEU A 114 -10.39 -21.14 14.77
N TRP A 115 -9.07 -21.18 14.88
CA TRP A 115 -8.39 -22.05 15.85
C TRP A 115 -8.30 -21.42 17.22
N SER A 116 -8.50 -20.09 17.30
CA SER A 116 -8.40 -19.32 18.54
C SER A 116 -7.14 -19.67 19.32
N VAL A 117 -6.00 -19.63 18.64
CA VAL A 117 -4.69 -20.03 19.20
C VAL A 117 -4.34 -19.22 20.47
N ALA A 118 -5.00 -18.09 20.70
CA ALA A 118 -4.74 -17.19 21.80
C ALA A 118 -5.77 -17.12 22.96
N PRO A 119 -7.04 -17.55 22.85
CA PRO A 119 -8.03 -17.25 23.91
C PRO A 119 -8.08 -18.25 25.05
N ASP A 120 -7.62 -19.48 24.88
CA ASP A 120 -7.57 -20.43 26.00
C ASP A 120 -6.33 -20.16 26.85
N ALA A 121 -6.53 -19.83 28.12
CA ALA A 121 -5.48 -19.38 29.04
C ALA A 121 -4.30 -20.36 29.19
N MET A 122 -4.49 -21.63 28.87
CA MET A 122 -3.42 -22.65 28.89
C MET A 122 -2.63 -22.67 27.59
N THR A 123 -3.30 -22.51 26.44
CA THR A 123 -2.68 -22.49 25.10
C THR A 123 -1.96 -21.16 24.89
N ALA A 124 -2.55 -20.03 25.29
CA ALA A 124 -1.94 -18.71 25.23
C ALA A 124 -0.62 -18.62 26.00
N LYS A 125 -0.55 -19.12 27.25
CA LYS A 125 0.70 -19.11 28.03
C LYS A 125 1.79 -20.02 27.45
N SER A 126 1.39 -21.10 26.82
CA SER A 126 2.33 -22.00 26.16
C SER A 126 2.84 -21.38 24.88
N PHE A 127 1.95 -20.71 24.15
CA PHE A 127 2.28 -19.99 22.93
C PHE A 127 3.19 -18.77 23.22
N GLU A 128 2.89 -17.95 24.23
CA GLU A 128 3.76 -16.81 24.63
C GLU A 128 5.19 -17.28 25.01
N ARG A 129 5.32 -18.40 25.73
CA ARG A 129 6.62 -18.97 26.06
C ARG A 129 7.34 -19.52 24.84
N GLY A 130 6.63 -20.20 23.96
CA GLY A 130 7.15 -20.72 22.69
C GLY A 130 7.57 -19.61 21.75
N ALA A 131 6.80 -18.52 21.67
CA ALA A 131 7.12 -17.37 20.85
C ALA A 131 8.43 -16.68 21.26
N SER A 132 8.71 -16.58 22.58
CA SER A 132 9.99 -16.05 23.04
C SER A 132 11.18 -16.92 22.64
N ALA A 133 11.02 -18.24 22.64
CA ALA A 133 12.04 -19.18 22.17
C ALA A 133 12.17 -19.12 20.64
N LEU A 134 11.06 -19.04 19.91
CA LEU A 134 11.03 -18.88 18.45
C LEU A 134 11.74 -17.59 18.00
N LEU A 135 11.50 -16.48 18.67
CA LEU A 135 12.19 -15.22 18.42
C LEU A 135 13.70 -15.38 18.59
N ALA A 136 14.14 -16.05 19.65
CA ALA A 136 15.56 -16.34 19.87
C ALA A 136 16.14 -17.25 18.80
N ASP A 137 15.38 -18.25 18.33
CA ASP A 137 15.79 -19.19 17.28
C ASP A 137 16.01 -18.46 15.95
N ILE A 138 15.03 -17.68 15.48
CA ILE A 138 15.14 -16.95 14.19
C ILE A 138 16.19 -15.83 14.22
N GLU A 139 16.46 -15.23 15.38
CA GLU A 139 17.55 -14.27 15.56
C GLU A 139 18.93 -14.94 15.73
N GLY A 140 19.05 -16.25 15.65
CA GLY A 140 20.31 -16.98 15.79
C GLY A 140 20.88 -17.04 17.20
N ARG A 141 20.07 -16.72 18.22
CA ARG A 141 20.43 -16.73 19.64
C ARG A 141 19.96 -18.00 20.38
N GLY A 142 19.09 -18.77 19.73
CA GLY A 142 18.46 -19.97 20.25
C GLY A 142 18.98 -21.26 19.61
N SER A 143 18.07 -22.24 19.40
CA SER A 143 18.38 -23.54 18.82
C SER A 143 18.75 -23.44 17.34
N ALA A 144 19.77 -24.16 16.90
CA ALA A 144 20.26 -24.13 15.52
C ALA A 144 19.25 -24.66 14.49
N ASP A 145 18.37 -25.55 14.91
CA ASP A 145 17.35 -26.20 14.10
C ASP A 145 15.94 -25.60 14.28
N CYS A 146 15.82 -24.42 14.91
CA CYS A 146 14.55 -23.77 15.23
C CYS A 146 13.57 -24.70 15.98
N ALA A 147 14.05 -25.42 16.99
CA ALA A 147 13.25 -26.38 17.75
C ALA A 147 11.97 -25.78 18.36
N ALA A 148 11.95 -24.46 18.61
CA ALA A 148 10.76 -23.77 19.09
C ALA A 148 9.61 -23.77 18.06
N ALA A 149 9.91 -23.65 16.77
CA ALA A 149 8.89 -23.73 15.72
C ALA A 149 8.25 -25.12 15.67
N GLN A 150 9.06 -26.17 15.77
CA GLN A 150 8.58 -27.54 15.80
C GLN A 150 7.74 -27.84 17.06
N ALA A 151 8.18 -27.31 18.22
CA ALA A 151 7.44 -27.45 19.47
C ALA A 151 6.07 -26.74 19.42
N LEU A 152 6.00 -25.53 18.86
CA LEU A 152 4.74 -24.79 18.67
C LEU A 152 3.80 -25.53 17.72
N GLY A 153 4.29 -25.96 16.56
CA GLY A 153 3.51 -26.73 15.60
C GLY A 153 2.95 -28.02 16.20
N THR A 154 3.79 -28.76 16.93
CA THR A 154 3.37 -29.98 17.63
C THR A 154 2.30 -29.70 18.69
N ALA A 155 2.35 -28.54 19.37
CA ALA A 155 1.38 -28.17 20.39
C ALA A 155 0.01 -27.80 19.80
N VAL A 156 -0.05 -27.28 18.56
CA VAL A 156 -1.30 -26.89 17.88
C VAL A 156 -2.03 -28.11 17.29
N MET A 157 -1.33 -29.14 16.85
CA MET A 157 -1.90 -30.31 16.17
C MET A 157 -3.04 -31.02 16.92
N PRO A 158 -2.95 -31.34 18.22
CA PRO A 158 -4.04 -31.99 18.93
C PRO A 158 -5.31 -31.12 18.97
N TRP A 159 -5.15 -29.81 19.12
CA TRP A 159 -6.24 -28.85 19.14
C TRP A 159 -6.97 -28.77 17.78
N ILE A 160 -6.24 -28.65 16.68
CA ILE A 160 -6.82 -28.71 15.34
C ILE A 160 -7.56 -30.04 15.13
N SER A 161 -7.00 -31.14 15.60
CA SER A 161 -7.66 -32.44 15.50
C SER A 161 -8.95 -32.53 16.32
N GLU A 162 -9.02 -31.86 17.46
CA GLU A 162 -10.24 -31.75 18.27
C GLU A 162 -11.32 -30.92 17.56
N LEU A 163 -10.95 -29.75 17.05
CA LEU A 163 -11.86 -28.89 16.27
C LEU A 163 -12.38 -29.61 15.02
N ARG A 164 -11.51 -30.39 14.35
CA ARG A 164 -11.92 -31.22 13.21
C ARG A 164 -12.96 -32.24 13.57
N LYS A 165 -12.89 -32.89 14.74
CA LYS A 165 -13.93 -33.83 15.18
C LYS A 165 -15.27 -33.11 15.38
N VAL A 166 -15.27 -31.94 16.02
CA VAL A 166 -16.49 -31.12 16.20
C VAL A 166 -17.10 -30.75 14.86
N PHE A 167 -16.26 -30.34 13.92
CA PHE A 167 -16.67 -30.04 12.54
C PHE A 167 -17.29 -31.27 11.86
N ASP A 168 -16.62 -32.43 11.89
CA ASP A 168 -17.08 -33.64 11.22
C ASP A 168 -18.38 -34.17 11.85
N GLU A 169 -18.52 -34.11 13.19
CA GLU A 169 -19.77 -34.46 13.89
C GLU A 169 -20.91 -33.56 13.46
N ALA A 170 -20.69 -32.25 13.40
CA ALA A 170 -21.70 -31.30 12.94
C ALA A 170 -22.06 -31.48 11.47
N ARG A 171 -21.09 -31.80 10.62
CA ARG A 171 -21.31 -32.10 9.19
C ARG A 171 -22.14 -33.39 9.00
N ILE A 172 -21.91 -34.42 9.80
CA ILE A 172 -22.66 -35.67 9.77
C ILE A 172 -24.09 -35.51 10.33
N ALA A 173 -24.26 -34.66 11.35
CA ALA A 173 -25.58 -34.36 11.92
C ALA A 173 -26.54 -33.76 10.90
N GLY A 174 -25.99 -33.18 9.84
CA GLY A 174 -26.73 -32.79 8.66
C GLY A 174 -26.91 -31.30 8.49
N ALA A 175 -27.53 -30.98 7.34
CA ALA A 175 -27.83 -29.62 6.93
C ALA A 175 -28.74 -28.91 7.94
N LEU A 176 -28.60 -27.59 8.02
CA LEU A 176 -29.53 -26.72 8.71
C LEU A 176 -30.90 -26.75 8.00
N ASP A 177 -31.98 -26.49 8.73
CA ASP A 177 -33.32 -26.34 8.14
C ASP A 177 -33.45 -25.06 7.29
N ASP A 178 -32.40 -24.22 7.27
CA ASP A 178 -32.31 -22.99 6.52
C ASP A 178 -31.98 -23.24 5.03
N ASP A 179 -32.34 -22.28 4.20
CA ASP A 179 -32.07 -22.31 2.76
C ASP A 179 -30.53 -22.38 2.50
N ALA A 180 -30.11 -23.42 1.73
CA ALA A 180 -28.70 -23.66 1.44
C ALA A 180 -28.00 -22.49 0.75
N TRP A 181 -28.74 -21.68 -0.02
CA TRP A 181 -28.24 -20.45 -0.61
C TRP A 181 -27.87 -19.42 0.47
N SER A 182 -28.77 -19.21 1.44
CA SER A 182 -28.51 -18.33 2.58
C SER A 182 -27.28 -18.77 3.35
N GLU A 183 -27.10 -20.08 3.56
CA GLU A 183 -25.93 -20.65 4.24
C GLU A 183 -24.64 -20.53 3.42
N ALA A 184 -24.71 -20.61 2.08
CA ALA A 184 -23.57 -20.45 1.20
C ALA A 184 -23.07 -19.00 1.13
N THR A 185 -23.98 -18.04 1.19
CA THR A 185 -23.69 -16.60 1.08
C THR A 185 -23.40 -15.95 2.43
N ALA A 186 -23.81 -16.58 3.55
CA ALA A 186 -23.64 -15.99 4.86
C ALA A 186 -22.16 -15.83 5.24
N PRO A 187 -21.71 -14.63 5.60
CA PRO A 187 -20.36 -14.39 6.11
C PRO A 187 -20.08 -15.27 7.33
N VAL A 188 -18.87 -15.84 7.39
CA VAL A 188 -18.47 -16.69 8.51
C VAL A 188 -17.59 -15.96 9.48
N PHE A 189 -16.78 -15.05 8.97
CA PHE A 189 -15.69 -14.39 9.68
C PHE A 189 -15.96 -12.87 9.77
N GLU A 190 -17.16 -12.49 10.22
CA GLU A 190 -17.54 -11.08 10.35
C GLU A 190 -16.80 -10.38 11.49
N GLY A 191 -16.23 -9.22 11.14
CA GLY A 191 -15.79 -8.16 12.06
C GLY A 191 -14.54 -8.48 12.88
N GLU A 192 -13.88 -7.41 13.34
CA GLU A 192 -12.65 -7.41 14.15
C GLU A 192 -12.79 -8.08 15.54
N SER A 193 -13.93 -8.62 15.88
CA SER A 193 -14.19 -9.25 17.19
C SER A 193 -15.18 -10.41 17.10
N VAL A 194 -14.83 -11.45 16.32
CA VAL A 194 -15.58 -12.71 16.46
C VAL A 194 -15.16 -13.36 17.78
N THR A 195 -15.91 -13.09 18.83
CA THR A 195 -15.74 -13.72 20.16
C THR A 195 -16.41 -15.08 20.26
N ARG A 196 -16.65 -15.76 19.11
CA ARG A 196 -17.24 -17.10 19.11
C ARG A 196 -16.22 -18.12 19.58
N PRO A 197 -16.58 -19.06 20.47
CA PRO A 197 -15.72 -20.16 20.82
C PRO A 197 -15.34 -20.97 19.55
N ALA A 198 -14.08 -21.39 19.44
CA ALA A 198 -13.59 -22.14 18.27
C ALA A 198 -14.42 -23.39 17.96
N HIS A 199 -14.90 -24.12 18.97
CA HIS A 199 -15.80 -25.27 18.79
C HIS A 199 -17.15 -24.88 18.16
N GLU A 200 -17.72 -23.75 18.52
CA GLU A 200 -18.98 -23.26 17.95
C GLU A 200 -18.79 -22.88 16.48
N LEU A 201 -17.67 -22.21 16.16
CA LEU A 201 -17.34 -21.83 14.80
C LEU A 201 -17.07 -23.07 13.93
N ALA A 202 -16.31 -24.06 14.44
CA ALA A 202 -16.07 -25.32 13.76
C ALA A 202 -17.39 -26.08 13.47
N ALA A 203 -18.30 -26.14 14.46
CA ALA A 203 -19.62 -26.76 14.28
C ALA A 203 -20.48 -26.01 13.24
N THR A 204 -20.41 -24.67 13.25
CA THR A 204 -21.15 -23.84 12.28
C THR A 204 -20.64 -24.10 10.85
N LEU A 205 -19.32 -24.10 10.64
CA LEU A 205 -18.71 -24.45 9.36
C LEU A 205 -19.15 -25.84 8.88
N GLY A 206 -19.14 -26.85 9.78
CA GLY A 206 -19.58 -28.22 9.46
C GLY A 206 -21.01 -28.26 8.94
N ARG A 207 -21.96 -27.62 9.63
CA ARG A 207 -23.36 -27.56 9.22
C ARG A 207 -23.56 -26.82 7.91
N ARG A 208 -22.93 -25.62 7.76
CA ARG A 208 -23.03 -24.81 6.52
C ARG A 208 -22.53 -25.57 5.30
N LEU A 209 -21.35 -26.20 5.40
CA LEU A 209 -20.80 -27.00 4.30
C LEU A 209 -21.66 -28.23 4.01
N ALA A 210 -22.32 -28.83 5.02
CA ALA A 210 -23.30 -29.90 4.81
C ALA A 210 -24.50 -29.42 4.01
N SER A 211 -25.06 -28.25 4.34
CA SER A 211 -26.19 -27.63 3.63
C SER A 211 -25.83 -27.36 2.17
N VAL A 212 -24.67 -26.77 1.92
CA VAL A 212 -24.21 -26.48 0.55
C VAL A 212 -24.10 -27.74 -0.29
N VAL A 213 -23.48 -28.81 0.20
CA VAL A 213 -23.31 -30.07 -0.56
C VAL A 213 -24.63 -30.81 -0.74
N ALA A 214 -25.57 -30.71 0.21
CA ALA A 214 -26.87 -31.35 0.11
C ALA A 214 -27.67 -30.85 -1.12
N GLU A 215 -27.62 -29.55 -1.39
CA GLU A 215 -28.32 -28.94 -2.52
C GLU A 215 -27.42 -28.85 -3.77
N TYR A 216 -26.18 -28.39 -3.59
CA TYR A 216 -25.23 -28.16 -4.70
C TYR A 216 -24.14 -29.24 -4.70
N ARG A 217 -24.48 -30.47 -5.16
CA ARG A 217 -23.59 -31.64 -5.13
C ARG A 217 -22.25 -31.42 -5.83
N ASP A 218 -22.27 -30.62 -6.90
CA ASP A 218 -21.08 -30.32 -7.69
C ASP A 218 -20.12 -29.36 -6.95
N ALA A 219 -20.52 -28.77 -5.82
CA ALA A 219 -19.65 -27.99 -4.94
C ALA A 219 -18.78 -28.86 -4.02
N ALA A 220 -18.98 -30.17 -3.96
CA ALA A 220 -18.24 -31.07 -3.07
C ALA A 220 -16.71 -30.94 -3.18
N PRO A 221 -16.08 -30.82 -4.36
CA PRO A 221 -14.63 -30.65 -4.46
C PRO A 221 -14.12 -29.38 -3.74
N TYR A 222 -14.86 -28.27 -3.81
CA TYR A 222 -14.52 -27.01 -3.14
C TYR A 222 -14.69 -27.10 -1.63
N VAL A 223 -15.72 -27.83 -1.18
CA VAL A 223 -15.93 -28.14 0.25
C VAL A 223 -14.80 -29.01 0.81
N ASP A 224 -14.26 -29.94 0.04
CA ASP A 224 -13.13 -30.76 0.46
C ASP A 224 -11.85 -29.92 0.59
N VAL A 225 -11.59 -28.98 -0.33
CA VAL A 225 -10.49 -28.01 -0.23
C VAL A 225 -10.67 -27.11 0.99
N ALA A 226 -11.86 -26.53 1.17
CA ALA A 226 -12.20 -25.72 2.35
C ALA A 226 -11.90 -26.49 3.66
N THR A 227 -12.37 -27.73 3.72
CA THR A 227 -12.17 -28.58 4.90
C THR A 227 -10.68 -28.85 5.17
N ALA A 228 -9.88 -29.07 4.13
CA ALA A 228 -8.44 -29.30 4.26
C ALA A 228 -7.70 -28.05 4.74
N ARG A 229 -8.13 -26.85 4.30
CA ARG A 229 -7.53 -25.57 4.73
C ARG A 229 -7.94 -25.17 6.15
N TYR A 230 -9.23 -25.36 6.51
CA TYR A 230 -9.70 -25.06 7.86
C TYR A 230 -9.11 -26.00 8.92
N PHE A 231 -8.91 -27.26 8.58
CA PHE A 231 -8.42 -28.28 9.52
C PHE A 231 -7.32 -29.13 8.86
N PRO A 232 -6.12 -28.56 8.65
CA PRO A 232 -5.05 -29.24 7.95
C PRO A 232 -4.52 -30.45 8.74
N SER A 233 -4.17 -31.51 7.99
CA SER A 233 -3.54 -32.75 8.51
C SER A 233 -2.04 -32.74 8.22
N TRP A 234 -1.36 -31.67 8.61
CA TRP A 234 0.07 -31.48 8.33
C TRP A 234 0.93 -32.26 9.30
N THR A 235 2.14 -32.61 8.83
CA THR A 235 3.18 -33.20 9.69
C THR A 235 3.76 -32.15 10.65
N SER A 236 4.51 -32.60 11.65
CA SER A 236 5.23 -31.68 12.56
C SER A 236 6.17 -30.72 11.81
N ASP A 237 6.81 -31.21 10.75
CA ASP A 237 7.76 -30.43 9.95
C ASP A 237 7.02 -29.40 9.07
N ASP A 238 5.85 -29.76 8.51
CA ASP A 238 4.99 -28.83 7.79
C ASP A 238 4.54 -27.69 8.71
N TRP A 239 4.08 -28.03 9.91
CA TRP A 239 3.69 -27.04 10.92
C TRP A 239 4.84 -26.12 11.32
N ALA A 240 6.04 -26.70 11.51
CA ALA A 240 7.23 -25.88 11.80
C ALA A 240 7.52 -24.88 10.69
N GLY A 241 7.39 -25.29 9.42
CA GLY A 241 7.56 -24.42 8.27
C GLY A 241 6.55 -23.26 8.24
N VAL A 242 5.28 -23.55 8.53
CA VAL A 242 4.23 -22.52 8.60
C VAL A 242 4.46 -21.55 9.77
N VAL A 243 4.84 -22.06 10.95
CA VAL A 243 5.19 -21.23 12.11
C VAL A 243 6.37 -20.31 11.79
N LEU A 244 7.38 -20.80 11.07
CA LEU A 244 8.53 -19.97 10.66
C LEU A 244 8.16 -18.88 9.67
N ALA A 245 7.31 -19.18 8.68
CA ALA A 245 6.80 -18.17 7.75
C ALA A 245 5.97 -17.10 8.48
N SER A 246 5.06 -17.51 9.37
CA SER A 246 4.29 -16.60 10.23
C SER A 246 5.21 -15.76 11.13
N ALA A 247 6.30 -16.36 11.63
CA ALA A 247 7.26 -15.64 12.46
C ALA A 247 8.01 -14.55 11.67
N VAL A 248 8.39 -14.80 10.42
CA VAL A 248 9.05 -13.81 9.56
C VAL A 248 8.07 -12.68 9.21
N ARG A 249 6.83 -13.01 8.82
CA ARG A 249 5.76 -12.01 8.57
C ARG A 249 5.50 -11.11 9.78
N ALA A 250 5.49 -11.69 10.98
CA ALA A 250 5.33 -10.95 12.22
C ALA A 250 6.56 -10.08 12.58
N TYR A 251 7.76 -10.59 12.27
CA TYR A 251 9.01 -9.97 12.68
C TYR A 251 9.32 -8.67 11.94
N VAL A 252 9.11 -8.64 10.63
CA VAL A 252 9.49 -7.50 9.77
C VAL A 252 8.75 -6.22 10.18
N PRO A 253 7.41 -6.17 10.29
CA PRO A 253 6.68 -4.95 10.67
C PRO A 253 6.97 -4.48 12.10
N LEU A 254 7.39 -5.38 12.99
CA LEU A 254 7.80 -5.03 14.36
C LEU A 254 9.14 -4.28 14.43
N LEU A 255 9.89 -4.25 13.36
CA LEU A 255 11.13 -3.47 13.25
C LEU A 255 11.03 -2.33 12.26
N ASP A 256 10.24 -2.49 11.23
CA ASP A 256 10.02 -1.53 10.16
C ASP A 256 8.52 -1.50 9.78
N PRO A 257 7.79 -0.45 10.16
CA PRO A 257 6.35 -0.35 9.86
C PRO A 257 6.04 -0.24 8.37
N HIS A 258 7.04 0.01 7.53
CA HIS A 258 6.94 0.02 6.08
C HIS A 258 7.54 -1.24 5.43
N GLY A 259 8.09 -2.12 6.25
CA GLY A 259 8.66 -3.39 5.80
C GLY A 259 7.60 -4.49 5.71
N ALA A 260 7.78 -5.39 4.74
CA ALA A 260 6.96 -6.58 4.57
C ALA A 260 7.80 -7.72 4.00
N TRP A 261 7.38 -8.95 4.27
CA TRP A 261 7.90 -10.13 3.59
C TRP A 261 6.74 -11.00 3.13
N ALA A 262 6.82 -11.49 1.90
CA ALA A 262 5.89 -12.46 1.36
C ALA A 262 6.62 -13.58 0.60
N PRO A 263 6.04 -14.80 0.52
CA PRO A 263 6.53 -15.84 -0.39
C PRO A 263 6.29 -15.40 -1.84
N LEU A 264 6.98 -16.06 -2.77
CA LEU A 264 6.93 -15.68 -4.19
C LEU A 264 5.54 -15.79 -4.84
N ASP A 265 4.65 -16.61 -4.30
CA ASP A 265 3.27 -16.74 -4.78
C ASP A 265 2.29 -15.72 -4.14
N GLU A 266 2.79 -14.91 -3.21
CA GLU A 266 2.08 -13.80 -2.60
C GLU A 266 2.89 -12.49 -2.70
N GLU A 267 3.86 -12.42 -3.61
CA GLU A 267 4.81 -11.30 -3.74
C GLU A 267 4.14 -9.96 -4.09
N SER A 268 2.99 -10.00 -4.78
CA SER A 268 2.24 -8.78 -5.12
C SER A 268 1.87 -7.94 -3.87
N SER A 269 1.69 -8.58 -2.70
CA SER A 269 1.47 -7.85 -1.44
C SER A 269 2.66 -6.99 -1.00
N VAL A 270 3.86 -7.34 -1.44
CA VAL A 270 5.08 -6.58 -1.12
C VAL A 270 5.28 -5.44 -2.11
N TYR A 271 4.82 -5.60 -3.35
CA TYR A 271 4.84 -4.59 -4.41
C TYR A 271 3.58 -3.69 -4.43
N GLU A 272 2.76 -3.71 -3.39
CA GLU A 272 1.47 -3.01 -3.32
C GLU A 272 1.55 -1.53 -3.74
N VAL A 273 2.61 -0.83 -3.36
CA VAL A 273 2.80 0.58 -3.73
C VAL A 273 2.94 0.77 -5.24
N ASP A 274 3.66 -0.14 -5.90
CA ASP A 274 3.87 -0.09 -7.35
C ASP A 274 2.60 -0.49 -8.10
N ILE A 275 1.80 -1.39 -7.51
CA ILE A 275 0.50 -1.81 -8.03
C ILE A 275 -0.53 -0.69 -7.88
N GLU A 276 -0.52 0.08 -6.79
CA GLU A 276 -1.41 1.23 -6.61
C GLU A 276 -1.16 2.33 -7.65
N ALA A 277 0.08 2.50 -8.10
CA ALA A 277 0.41 3.42 -9.18
C ALA A 277 -0.19 2.99 -10.54
N HIS A 278 -0.34 1.67 -10.75
CA HIS A 278 -0.96 1.08 -11.93
C HIS A 278 -1.97 0.01 -11.49
N PRO A 279 -3.12 0.41 -10.93
CA PRO A 279 -4.03 -0.56 -10.34
C PRO A 279 -4.45 -1.61 -11.35
N PRO A 280 -4.30 -2.89 -11.02
CA PRO A 280 -4.78 -3.97 -11.86
C PRO A 280 -6.30 -3.88 -12.00
N LEU A 281 -6.82 -4.48 -13.06
CA LEU A 281 -8.25 -4.57 -13.23
C LEU A 281 -8.87 -5.32 -12.05
N ARG A 282 -9.78 -4.66 -11.33
CA ARG A 282 -10.55 -5.30 -10.26
C ARG A 282 -11.69 -6.10 -10.87
N LEU A 283 -11.94 -7.29 -10.32
CA LEU A 283 -13.05 -8.16 -10.71
C LEU A 283 -14.31 -7.86 -9.90
N TRP A 284 -14.14 -7.24 -8.72
CA TRP A 284 -15.19 -6.74 -7.83
C TRP A 284 -14.66 -5.59 -6.96
N ASP A 285 -15.58 -4.79 -6.39
CA ASP A 285 -15.20 -3.70 -5.47
C ASP A 285 -15.04 -4.22 -4.03
N THR A 286 -16.05 -5.01 -3.56
CA THR A 286 -16.04 -5.56 -2.19
C THR A 286 -16.49 -7.01 -2.19
N CYS A 287 -15.90 -7.79 -1.29
CA CYS A 287 -16.27 -9.19 -1.08
C CYS A 287 -16.14 -9.59 0.39
N GLU A 288 -16.86 -10.63 0.80
CA GLU A 288 -16.79 -11.21 2.14
C GLU A 288 -16.51 -12.72 2.09
N ARG A 289 -15.83 -13.23 3.11
CA ARG A 289 -15.51 -14.66 3.22
C ARG A 289 -16.72 -15.46 3.69
N THR A 290 -17.04 -16.52 2.98
CA THR A 290 -18.06 -17.50 3.34
C THR A 290 -17.42 -18.85 3.69
N ALA A 291 -18.25 -19.82 4.10
CA ALA A 291 -17.75 -21.17 4.41
C ALA A 291 -17.14 -21.88 3.19
N VAL A 292 -17.56 -21.55 1.96
CA VAL A 292 -17.21 -22.28 0.74
C VAL A 292 -16.46 -21.44 -0.30
N GLY A 293 -16.29 -20.14 -0.05
CA GLY A 293 -15.62 -19.23 -0.97
C GLY A 293 -15.70 -17.79 -0.50
N VAL A 294 -15.85 -16.87 -1.45
CA VAL A 294 -16.09 -15.45 -1.19
C VAL A 294 -17.34 -15.00 -1.90
N VAL A 295 -18.23 -14.27 -1.22
CA VAL A 295 -19.40 -13.64 -1.83
C VAL A 295 -19.04 -12.24 -2.29
N ILE A 296 -19.39 -11.91 -3.53
CA ILE A 296 -19.23 -10.56 -4.08
C ILE A 296 -20.35 -9.69 -3.52
N GLU A 297 -20.03 -8.62 -2.82
CA GLU A 297 -21.00 -7.69 -2.28
C GLU A 297 -21.38 -6.60 -3.28
N SER A 298 -20.38 -6.07 -3.99
CA SER A 298 -20.59 -4.99 -4.97
C SER A 298 -19.50 -4.94 -6.04
N GLY A 299 -19.83 -4.29 -7.16
CA GLY A 299 -18.88 -3.95 -8.21
C GLY A 299 -18.45 -5.12 -9.09
N ALA A 300 -19.24 -6.18 -9.17
CA ALA A 300 -18.91 -7.36 -9.97
C ALA A 300 -18.68 -7.02 -11.45
N ALA A 301 -17.49 -7.35 -11.98
CA ALA A 301 -17.19 -7.24 -13.41
C ALA A 301 -17.95 -8.32 -14.19
N ALA A 302 -18.68 -7.93 -15.24
CA ALA A 302 -19.41 -8.90 -16.07
C ALA A 302 -18.46 -9.96 -16.68
N PRO A 303 -18.82 -11.24 -16.69
CA PRO A 303 -20.13 -11.85 -16.44
C PRO A 303 -20.40 -12.27 -14.98
N LEU A 304 -19.56 -11.85 -14.00
CA LEU A 304 -19.89 -11.97 -12.58
C LEU A 304 -21.08 -11.07 -12.23
N ALA A 305 -21.70 -11.35 -11.10
CA ALA A 305 -22.80 -10.56 -10.56
C ALA A 305 -22.64 -10.39 -9.05
N ASP A 306 -23.12 -9.27 -8.52
CA ASP A 306 -23.23 -9.08 -7.08
C ASP A 306 -24.08 -10.20 -6.48
N GLY A 307 -23.61 -10.77 -5.36
CA GLY A 307 -24.21 -11.94 -4.73
C GLY A 307 -23.67 -13.29 -5.23
N ASP A 308 -22.85 -13.36 -6.28
CA ASP A 308 -22.16 -14.61 -6.64
C ASP A 308 -21.21 -15.04 -5.53
N VAL A 309 -21.16 -16.34 -5.24
CA VAL A 309 -20.13 -16.92 -4.38
C VAL A 309 -19.03 -17.51 -5.28
N VAL A 310 -17.88 -16.85 -5.32
CA VAL A 310 -16.73 -17.33 -6.08
C VAL A 310 -16.13 -18.52 -5.36
N LEU A 311 -16.16 -19.70 -5.99
CA LEU A 311 -15.62 -20.95 -5.47
C LEU A 311 -14.19 -21.18 -5.93
N SER A 312 -13.86 -20.72 -7.15
CA SER A 312 -12.49 -20.70 -7.65
C SER A 312 -12.27 -19.56 -8.64
N LEU A 313 -11.03 -19.07 -8.68
CA LEU A 313 -10.56 -18.07 -9.62
C LEU A 313 -9.22 -18.55 -10.19
N ALA A 314 -9.03 -18.48 -11.50
CA ALA A 314 -7.84 -18.94 -12.21
C ALA A 314 -7.44 -20.40 -11.85
N GLY A 315 -8.41 -21.25 -11.54
CA GLY A 315 -8.20 -22.65 -11.15
C GLY A 315 -7.87 -22.85 -9.65
N VAL A 316 -7.75 -21.79 -8.87
CA VAL A 316 -7.48 -21.86 -7.42
C VAL A 316 -8.80 -21.71 -6.64
N ALA A 317 -9.06 -22.65 -5.72
CA ALA A 317 -10.23 -22.55 -4.85
C ALA A 317 -10.05 -21.42 -3.83
N THR A 318 -11.10 -20.60 -3.64
CA THR A 318 -11.07 -19.43 -2.76
C THR A 318 -11.42 -19.75 -1.31
N ALA A 319 -12.14 -20.82 -1.07
CA ALA A 319 -12.52 -21.25 0.27
C ALA A 319 -11.29 -21.47 1.17
N GLY A 320 -11.33 -20.92 2.37
CA GLY A 320 -10.22 -21.04 3.32
C GLY A 320 -9.00 -20.19 2.99
N MET A 321 -9.10 -19.22 2.08
CA MET A 321 -8.10 -18.17 1.86
C MET A 321 -8.38 -16.94 2.75
N SER A 322 -7.35 -16.19 3.14
CA SER A 322 -7.52 -14.87 3.75
C SER A 322 -8.02 -13.85 2.72
N LEU A 323 -8.57 -12.72 3.16
CA LEU A 323 -8.93 -11.65 2.21
C LEU A 323 -7.70 -11.13 1.47
N GLU A 324 -6.55 -11.04 2.15
CA GLU A 324 -5.28 -10.69 1.54
C GLU A 324 -4.89 -11.68 0.43
N GLN A 325 -4.97 -12.98 0.68
CA GLN A 325 -4.72 -14.00 -0.35
C GLN A 325 -5.71 -13.95 -1.51
N ILE A 326 -6.97 -13.60 -1.25
CA ILE A 326 -7.99 -13.39 -2.28
C ILE A 326 -7.63 -12.19 -3.16
N ASP A 327 -7.23 -11.08 -2.55
CA ASP A 327 -6.79 -9.88 -3.27
C ASP A 327 -5.56 -10.16 -4.15
N GLN A 328 -4.56 -10.87 -3.60
CA GLN A 328 -3.40 -11.35 -4.36
C GLN A 328 -3.80 -12.26 -5.54
N LEU A 329 -4.77 -13.14 -5.32
CA LEU A 329 -5.28 -14.04 -6.35
C LEU A 329 -6.00 -13.24 -7.46
N GLU A 330 -6.76 -12.22 -7.10
CA GLU A 330 -7.45 -11.32 -8.03
C GLU A 330 -6.42 -10.58 -8.90
N ILE A 331 -5.44 -9.95 -8.28
CA ILE A 331 -4.35 -9.22 -8.96
C ILE A 331 -3.62 -10.14 -9.94
N ALA A 332 -3.08 -11.27 -9.45
CA ALA A 332 -2.32 -12.20 -10.26
C ALA A 332 -3.16 -12.89 -11.37
N ALA A 333 -4.46 -13.03 -11.15
CA ALA A 333 -5.37 -13.59 -12.15
C ALA A 333 -5.69 -12.59 -13.27
N ALA A 334 -5.80 -11.30 -12.94
CA ALA A 334 -6.14 -10.25 -13.91
C ALA A 334 -4.93 -9.79 -14.75
N GLU A 335 -3.71 -9.94 -14.22
CA GLU A 335 -2.49 -9.50 -14.86
C GLU A 335 -2.17 -10.37 -16.11
N ASP A 336 -1.86 -9.73 -17.23
CA ASP A 336 -1.40 -10.31 -18.50
C ASP A 336 -2.24 -11.45 -19.11
N ARG A 337 -3.44 -11.71 -18.63
CA ARG A 337 -4.30 -12.77 -19.16
C ARG A 337 -5.35 -12.22 -20.13
N LEU A 338 -5.55 -12.92 -21.25
CA LEU A 338 -6.63 -12.63 -22.18
C LEU A 338 -8.00 -13.03 -21.62
N SER A 339 -8.01 -14.03 -20.75
CA SER A 339 -9.21 -14.49 -20.03
C SER A 339 -8.85 -15.12 -18.70
N VAL A 340 -9.72 -14.96 -17.71
CA VAL A 340 -9.64 -15.56 -16.38
C VAL A 340 -10.88 -16.43 -16.17
N ASP A 341 -10.68 -17.71 -15.91
CA ASP A 341 -11.77 -18.62 -15.62
C ASP A 341 -12.12 -18.59 -14.12
N ALA A 342 -13.40 -18.45 -13.82
CA ALA A 342 -13.93 -18.56 -12.47
C ALA A 342 -15.08 -19.58 -12.42
N VAL A 343 -15.26 -20.20 -11.28
CA VAL A 343 -16.45 -20.99 -10.95
C VAL A 343 -17.14 -20.33 -9.80
N VAL A 344 -18.42 -20.01 -10.02
CA VAL A 344 -19.27 -19.35 -9.03
C VAL A 344 -20.48 -20.20 -8.69
N LEU A 345 -20.98 -20.04 -7.46
CA LEU A 345 -22.30 -20.51 -7.08
C LEU A 345 -23.26 -19.31 -7.19
N ARG A 346 -24.34 -19.50 -7.99
CA ARG A 346 -25.27 -18.44 -8.34
C ARG A 346 -26.71 -18.88 -8.08
N GLY A 347 -27.20 -18.68 -6.88
CA GLY A 347 -28.58 -18.96 -6.49
C GLY A 347 -29.11 -20.28 -7.02
N ALA A 348 -30.33 -20.27 -7.57
CA ALA A 348 -30.98 -21.45 -8.15
C ALA A 348 -30.29 -22.02 -9.42
N SER A 349 -29.34 -21.28 -10.00
CA SER A 349 -28.57 -21.75 -11.16
C SER A 349 -27.49 -22.78 -10.78
N GLY A 350 -27.19 -22.89 -9.49
CA GLY A 350 -26.11 -23.77 -9.00
C GLY A 350 -24.73 -23.28 -9.43
N LEU A 351 -23.82 -24.22 -9.72
CA LEU A 351 -22.49 -23.90 -10.19
C LEU A 351 -22.50 -23.39 -11.63
N VAL A 352 -21.87 -22.26 -11.84
CA VAL A 352 -21.71 -21.61 -13.14
C VAL A 352 -20.23 -21.37 -13.39
N ALA A 353 -19.71 -21.91 -14.50
CA ALA A 353 -18.39 -21.53 -14.98
C ALA A 353 -18.50 -20.25 -15.82
N VAL A 354 -17.68 -19.27 -15.51
CA VAL A 354 -17.63 -18.00 -16.22
C VAL A 354 -16.18 -17.75 -16.68
N SER A 355 -16.03 -17.16 -17.86
CA SER A 355 -14.74 -16.69 -18.35
C SER A 355 -14.78 -15.17 -18.38
N LEU A 356 -13.95 -14.56 -17.57
CA LEU A 356 -13.79 -13.14 -17.48
C LEU A 356 -12.78 -12.72 -18.55
N HIS A 357 -13.09 -11.69 -19.28
CA HIS A 357 -12.13 -11.04 -20.14
C HIS A 357 -11.74 -9.74 -19.43
N PRO A 358 -10.56 -9.68 -18.79
CA PRO A 358 -10.07 -8.45 -18.19
C PRO A 358 -10.16 -7.36 -19.24
N ASN A 359 -11.04 -6.39 -19.05
CA ASN A 359 -11.31 -5.37 -20.06
C ASN A 359 -10.02 -4.59 -20.30
N ARG A 360 -9.38 -4.82 -21.42
CA ARG A 360 -8.56 -3.81 -22.06
C ARG A 360 -9.51 -2.72 -22.57
N GLY A 361 -10.02 -1.93 -21.60
CA GLY A 361 -10.69 -0.68 -21.83
C GLY A 361 -11.81 -0.68 -22.87
N ASP A 362 -13.02 -1.13 -22.50
CA ASP A 362 -14.21 -0.59 -23.14
C ASP A 362 -14.54 0.74 -22.44
N THR A 363 -13.87 1.81 -22.91
CA THR A 363 -14.03 3.19 -22.45
C THR A 363 -15.33 3.78 -22.98
N SER A 364 -16.47 3.17 -22.71
CA SER A 364 -17.75 3.71 -23.14
C SER A 364 -18.55 4.43 -22.04
N ILE A 365 -17.92 4.72 -20.89
CA ILE A 365 -18.41 5.79 -20.01
C ILE A 365 -17.50 7.00 -20.22
N ALA A 366 -17.65 7.61 -21.41
CA ALA A 366 -17.05 8.90 -21.67
C ALA A 366 -17.72 9.93 -20.77
N SER A 367 -17.03 10.39 -19.74
CA SER A 367 -17.29 11.73 -19.25
C SER A 367 -16.86 12.70 -20.37
N ASP A 368 -17.66 13.72 -20.64
CA ASP A 368 -17.48 14.74 -21.70
C ASP A 368 -16.15 15.55 -21.59
N ASN A 369 -15.18 15.10 -20.82
CA ASN A 369 -13.85 15.67 -20.65
C ASN A 369 -12.76 14.60 -20.88
N ALA A 370 -12.86 13.83 -21.96
CA ALA A 370 -11.83 12.84 -22.33
C ALA A 370 -10.47 13.50 -22.58
N GLN A 371 -9.68 13.62 -21.52
CA GLN A 371 -8.24 13.74 -21.57
C GLN A 371 -7.68 12.36 -21.98
N GLY A 372 -6.70 12.33 -22.88
CA GLY A 372 -6.08 11.05 -23.32
C GLY A 372 -5.42 10.31 -22.15
N PRO A 373 -5.16 9.00 -22.29
CA PRO A 373 -4.44 8.24 -21.26
C PRO A 373 -3.10 8.93 -20.95
N GLY A 374 -2.82 9.16 -19.68
CA GLY A 374 -1.59 9.79 -19.22
C GLY A 374 -1.64 11.31 -19.02
N ASP A 375 -2.81 11.95 -19.05
CA ASP A 375 -2.92 13.38 -18.83
C ASP A 375 -3.35 13.71 -17.40
N LEU A 376 -2.51 14.45 -16.68
CA LEU A 376 -2.87 15.01 -15.38
C LEU A 376 -4.04 15.99 -15.51
N PRO A 377 -5.01 15.98 -14.58
CA PRO A 377 -6.06 16.98 -14.52
C PRO A 377 -5.49 18.38 -14.30
N VAL A 378 -5.71 19.28 -15.25
CA VAL A 378 -5.27 20.69 -15.17
C VAL A 378 -6.47 21.61 -15.28
N ASP A 379 -6.77 22.31 -14.19
CA ASP A 379 -7.81 23.34 -14.13
C ASP A 379 -7.21 24.74 -14.34
N ALA A 380 -7.72 25.48 -15.31
CA ALA A 380 -7.37 26.89 -15.48
C ALA A 380 -8.38 27.78 -14.73
N ILE A 381 -7.94 28.45 -13.68
CA ILE A 381 -8.79 29.28 -12.83
C ILE A 381 -8.44 30.75 -13.00
N ALA A 382 -9.43 31.60 -13.31
CA ALA A 382 -9.21 33.02 -13.47
C ALA A 382 -8.57 33.66 -12.21
N PHE A 383 -7.47 34.39 -12.41
CA PHE A 383 -6.64 34.98 -11.38
C PHE A 383 -6.25 36.41 -11.76
N GLY A 384 -7.11 37.37 -11.45
CA GLY A 384 -7.00 38.73 -11.96
C GLY A 384 -7.21 38.79 -13.48
N GLU A 385 -6.22 39.32 -14.22
CA GLU A 385 -6.21 39.39 -15.69
C GLU A 385 -5.56 38.14 -16.34
N SER A 386 -5.10 37.21 -15.53
CA SER A 386 -4.41 35.96 -15.91
C SER A 386 -5.18 34.74 -15.48
N ASP A 387 -4.65 33.54 -15.75
CA ASP A 387 -5.14 32.27 -15.22
C ASP A 387 -4.10 31.63 -14.31
N ALA A 388 -4.54 31.04 -13.21
CA ALA A 388 -3.73 30.13 -12.40
C ALA A 388 -4.03 28.70 -12.86
N LEU A 389 -3.00 27.92 -13.14
CA LEU A 389 -3.14 26.49 -13.44
C LEU A 389 -3.08 25.71 -12.14
N VAL A 390 -4.05 24.86 -11.91
CA VAL A 390 -4.07 23.91 -10.79
C VAL A 390 -3.93 22.51 -11.37
N VAL A 391 -2.84 21.84 -11.05
CA VAL A 391 -2.55 20.47 -11.48
C VAL A 391 -2.81 19.56 -10.30
N THR A 392 -3.79 18.67 -10.42
CA THR A 392 -4.10 17.68 -9.40
C THR A 392 -3.22 16.45 -9.62
N ILE A 393 -2.46 16.08 -8.60
CA ILE A 393 -1.54 14.93 -8.61
C ILE A 393 -2.00 14.02 -7.47
N SER A 394 -2.71 12.93 -7.81
CA SER A 394 -3.25 11.97 -6.85
C SER A 394 -2.16 11.05 -6.28
N ASP A 395 -1.20 10.69 -7.12
CA ASP A 395 -0.07 9.80 -6.84
C ASP A 395 1.17 10.25 -7.61
N VAL A 396 2.34 9.83 -7.19
CA VAL A 396 3.60 10.13 -7.86
C VAL A 396 4.04 8.90 -8.64
N ARG A 397 3.73 8.87 -9.95
CA ARG A 397 4.13 7.80 -10.86
C ARG A 397 5.50 8.07 -11.46
N ASP A 398 6.16 7.06 -12.04
CA ASP A 398 7.48 7.19 -12.65
C ASP A 398 7.49 8.18 -13.82
N ASP A 399 6.41 8.25 -14.58
CA ASP A 399 6.25 9.13 -15.74
C ASP A 399 5.70 10.53 -15.40
N LEU A 400 5.58 10.88 -14.11
CA LEU A 400 5.01 12.16 -13.64
C LEU A 400 5.68 13.38 -14.28
N GLY A 401 6.99 13.32 -14.51
CA GLY A 401 7.74 14.40 -15.17
C GLY A 401 7.26 14.65 -16.60
N ASP A 402 7.03 13.60 -17.37
CA ASP A 402 6.52 13.66 -18.74
C ASP A 402 5.05 14.09 -18.76
N GLU A 403 4.20 13.57 -17.87
CA GLU A 403 2.79 13.97 -17.77
C GLU A 403 2.64 15.45 -17.43
N LEU A 404 3.40 15.95 -16.47
CA LEU A 404 3.43 17.38 -16.12
C LEU A 404 3.88 18.22 -17.34
N THR A 405 4.92 17.79 -18.03
CA THR A 405 5.42 18.48 -19.22
C THR A 405 4.34 18.56 -20.29
N HIS A 406 3.72 17.44 -20.65
CA HIS A 406 2.67 17.37 -21.65
C HIS A 406 1.42 18.18 -21.25
N GLY A 407 0.94 18.02 -20.02
CA GLY A 407 -0.24 18.73 -19.52
C GLY A 407 -0.05 20.26 -19.51
N LEU A 408 1.12 20.72 -19.05
CA LEU A 408 1.44 22.15 -19.00
C LEU A 408 1.65 22.74 -20.39
N LEU A 409 2.31 22.04 -21.32
CA LEU A 409 2.50 22.53 -22.68
C LEU A 409 1.17 22.67 -23.42
N ARG A 410 0.31 21.65 -23.37
CA ARG A 410 -1.03 21.72 -23.99
C ARG A 410 -1.88 22.84 -23.42
N THR A 411 -1.96 22.96 -22.09
CA THR A 411 -2.73 24.03 -21.47
C THR A 411 -2.21 25.42 -21.85
N ARG A 412 -0.88 25.57 -21.98
CA ARG A 412 -0.24 26.82 -22.42
C ARG A 412 -0.56 27.16 -23.88
N GLU A 413 -0.66 26.19 -24.75
CA GLU A 413 -1.02 26.39 -26.16
C GLU A 413 -2.49 26.78 -26.36
N HIS A 414 -3.38 26.31 -25.47
CA HIS A 414 -4.82 26.56 -25.56
C HIS A 414 -5.29 27.71 -24.66
N SER A 415 -4.41 28.27 -23.82
CA SER A 415 -4.78 29.36 -22.92
C SER A 415 -4.91 30.69 -23.68
N GLU A 416 -6.08 31.30 -23.60
CA GLU A 416 -6.34 32.63 -24.17
C GLU A 416 -5.77 33.76 -23.29
N ARG A 417 -5.45 33.46 -22.02
CA ARG A 417 -4.98 34.42 -21.03
C ARG A 417 -3.56 34.10 -20.57
N PRO A 418 -2.77 35.10 -20.14
CA PRO A 418 -1.46 34.81 -19.55
C PRO A 418 -1.56 33.90 -18.32
N ILE A 419 -0.59 32.99 -18.13
CA ILE A 419 -0.54 32.13 -16.96
C ILE A 419 0.14 32.88 -15.80
N ALA A 420 -0.58 33.07 -14.70
CA ALA A 420 -0.10 33.73 -13.48
C ALA A 420 0.89 32.86 -12.70
N GLY A 421 0.66 31.57 -12.68
CA GLY A 421 1.45 30.59 -11.94
C GLY A 421 0.80 29.20 -11.94
N ILE A 422 1.50 28.23 -11.33
CA ILE A 422 1.06 26.84 -11.22
C ILE A 422 0.88 26.48 -9.74
N VAL A 423 -0.20 25.82 -9.40
CA VAL A 423 -0.41 25.14 -8.11
C VAL A 423 -0.37 23.64 -8.37
N LEU A 424 0.56 22.94 -7.72
CA LEU A 424 0.58 21.48 -7.65
C LEU A 424 -0.28 21.09 -6.46
N ASP A 425 -1.44 20.52 -6.73
CA ASP A 425 -2.34 20.02 -5.68
C ASP A 425 -1.95 18.57 -5.32
N LEU A 426 -1.27 18.43 -4.19
CA LEU A 426 -0.74 17.20 -3.63
C LEU A 426 -1.56 16.74 -2.41
N ARG A 427 -2.74 17.29 -2.19
CA ARG A 427 -3.60 16.85 -1.08
C ARG A 427 -4.07 15.42 -1.30
N GLY A 428 -4.04 14.62 -0.23
CA GLY A 428 -4.40 13.21 -0.29
C GLY A 428 -3.35 12.31 -0.95
N ASN A 429 -2.28 12.88 -1.53
CA ASN A 429 -1.24 12.12 -2.22
C ASN A 429 -0.30 11.44 -1.21
N GLY A 430 -0.36 10.10 -1.12
CA GLY A 430 0.46 9.26 -0.24
C GLY A 430 1.93 9.12 -0.65
N GLY A 431 2.30 9.56 -1.84
CA GLY A 431 3.64 9.43 -2.41
C GLY A 431 3.65 8.62 -3.69
N GLY A 432 4.53 7.64 -3.78
CA GLY A 432 4.82 6.80 -4.95
C GLY A 432 6.29 6.86 -5.30
N SER A 433 6.60 6.92 -6.58
CA SER A 433 7.96 6.87 -7.13
C SER A 433 8.84 8.06 -6.71
N THR A 434 10.01 7.75 -6.18
CA THR A 434 11.06 8.74 -5.91
C THR A 434 11.63 9.32 -7.18
N ASP A 435 11.79 8.51 -8.23
CA ASP A 435 12.29 8.91 -9.54
C ASP A 435 11.29 9.82 -10.24
N GLY A 436 10.00 9.49 -10.21
CA GLY A 436 8.95 10.36 -10.72
C GLY A 436 8.91 11.74 -10.03
N ALA A 437 9.15 11.79 -8.72
CA ALA A 437 9.28 13.07 -8.00
C ALA A 437 10.52 13.87 -8.43
N ILE A 438 11.65 13.19 -8.63
CA ILE A 438 12.90 13.81 -9.09
C ILE A 438 12.73 14.36 -10.52
N ASP A 439 12.13 13.59 -11.40
CA ASP A 439 11.87 13.97 -12.80
C ASP A 439 10.91 15.16 -12.89
N ALA A 440 9.81 15.11 -12.15
CA ALA A 440 8.86 16.23 -12.06
C ALA A 440 9.53 17.53 -11.60
N LEU A 441 10.47 17.43 -10.66
CA LEU A 441 11.24 18.59 -10.19
C LEU A 441 12.16 19.17 -11.25
N GLY A 442 12.54 18.43 -12.27
CA GLY A 442 13.32 18.93 -13.43
C GLY A 442 12.67 20.12 -14.14
N LEU A 443 11.34 20.16 -14.20
CA LEU A 443 10.63 21.29 -14.80
C LEU A 443 10.83 22.61 -14.04
N PHE A 444 10.88 22.53 -12.72
CA PHE A 444 10.90 23.69 -11.81
C PHE A 444 12.30 24.04 -11.30
N LEU A 445 13.16 23.04 -11.17
CA LEU A 445 14.50 23.10 -10.55
C LEU A 445 15.53 22.32 -11.38
N PRO A 446 15.72 22.61 -12.70
CA PRO A 446 16.56 21.81 -13.56
C PRO A 446 18.02 21.73 -13.09
N GLY A 447 18.58 20.52 -13.06
CA GLY A 447 19.99 20.22 -12.81
C GLY A 447 20.48 20.47 -11.39
N VAL A 448 19.59 20.75 -10.41
CA VAL A 448 20.01 21.02 -9.04
C VAL A 448 20.18 19.72 -8.23
N PRO A 449 21.08 19.68 -7.25
CA PRO A 449 21.11 18.62 -6.25
C PRO A 449 19.81 18.63 -5.44
N LEU A 450 19.23 17.45 -5.20
CA LEU A 450 17.94 17.34 -4.52
C LEU A 450 18.09 16.71 -3.12
N PHE A 451 17.95 15.39 -3.04
CA PHE A 451 17.80 14.71 -1.77
C PHE A 451 19.09 14.01 -1.37
N PRO A 452 19.73 14.39 -0.25
CA PRO A 452 20.73 13.52 0.35
C PRO A 452 20.02 12.30 0.94
N MET A 453 20.43 11.11 0.54
CA MET A 453 19.92 9.81 0.98
C MET A 453 21.02 9.06 1.73
N ARG A 454 20.70 8.55 2.90
CA ARG A 454 21.66 7.85 3.76
C ARG A 454 21.30 6.37 3.91
N ARG A 455 22.25 5.49 3.66
CA ARG A 455 22.18 4.06 3.92
C ARG A 455 22.67 3.69 5.33
N ARG A 456 22.52 2.43 5.68
CA ARG A 456 22.94 1.85 6.97
C ARG A 456 24.41 2.08 7.30
N ASP A 457 25.29 1.90 6.33
CA ASP A 457 26.74 2.05 6.47
C ASP A 457 27.20 3.52 6.67
N GLY A 458 26.27 4.47 6.58
CA GLY A 458 26.51 5.90 6.67
C GLY A 458 26.89 6.55 5.35
N SER A 459 26.96 5.81 4.24
CA SER A 459 27.11 6.38 2.91
C SER A 459 25.95 7.34 2.62
N ILE A 460 26.24 8.43 1.91
CA ILE A 460 25.27 9.45 1.52
C ILE A 460 25.40 9.66 0.03
N GLU A 461 24.34 9.40 -0.68
CA GLU A 461 24.14 9.73 -2.08
C GLU A 461 23.25 10.96 -2.20
N THR A 462 23.33 11.66 -3.33
CA THR A 462 22.52 12.86 -3.56
C THR A 462 22.04 12.87 -4.98
N ASP A 463 20.74 12.77 -5.17
CA ASP A 463 20.10 12.82 -6.46
C ASP A 463 20.14 14.22 -7.07
N ARG A 464 19.95 14.27 -8.37
CA ARG A 464 19.84 15.50 -9.13
C ARG A 464 18.58 15.52 -9.98
N ALA A 465 17.91 16.66 -9.98
CA ALA A 465 16.85 16.90 -10.95
C ALA A 465 17.42 16.84 -12.38
N PRO A 466 16.70 16.25 -13.34
CA PRO A 466 17.10 16.27 -14.75
C PRO A 466 17.11 17.70 -15.31
N GLU A 467 17.73 17.85 -16.47
CA GLU A 467 17.75 19.12 -17.19
C GLU A 467 16.91 19.02 -18.49
N PRO A 468 15.57 19.13 -18.41
CA PRO A 468 14.73 19.09 -19.59
C PRO A 468 15.08 20.25 -20.56
N PRO A 469 14.65 20.19 -21.82
CA PRO A 469 14.81 21.29 -22.78
C PRO A 469 14.34 22.64 -22.21
N VAL A 470 15.00 23.72 -22.59
CA VAL A 470 14.70 25.07 -22.02
C VAL A 470 13.25 25.50 -22.25
N VAL A 471 12.64 25.04 -23.34
CA VAL A 471 11.24 25.35 -23.72
C VAL A 471 10.23 24.72 -22.78
N ASP A 472 10.59 23.62 -22.15
CA ASP A 472 9.72 22.85 -21.26
C ASP A 472 9.82 23.34 -19.80
N ARG A 473 10.90 24.06 -19.46
CA ARG A 473 11.16 24.55 -18.10
C ARG A 473 10.17 25.64 -17.69
N TRP A 474 9.55 25.45 -16.52
CA TRP A 474 8.71 26.49 -15.96
C TRP A 474 9.50 27.49 -15.10
N ARG A 475 9.49 28.76 -15.48
CA ARG A 475 10.19 29.84 -14.76
C ARG A 475 9.27 30.78 -14.00
N GLY A 476 7.96 30.66 -14.18
CA GLY A 476 6.96 31.46 -13.50
C GLY A 476 6.73 31.00 -12.04
N PRO A 477 5.80 31.66 -11.33
CA PRO A 477 5.43 31.26 -9.97
C PRO A 477 4.92 29.82 -9.91
N VAL A 478 5.29 29.09 -8.83
CA VAL A 478 4.75 27.76 -8.50
C VAL A 478 4.43 27.70 -7.01
N ALA A 479 3.46 26.91 -6.62
CA ALA A 479 3.14 26.62 -5.22
C ALA A 479 2.74 25.14 -5.11
N ALA A 480 2.97 24.52 -3.96
CA ALA A 480 2.44 23.21 -3.63
C ALA A 480 1.31 23.36 -2.61
N LEU A 481 0.16 22.74 -2.87
CA LEU A 481 -0.97 22.65 -1.95
C LEU A 481 -0.92 21.26 -1.29
N VAL A 482 -0.87 21.21 0.03
CA VAL A 482 -0.61 19.98 0.80
C VAL A 482 -1.56 19.86 1.99
N ASP A 483 -1.81 18.64 2.43
CA ASP A 483 -2.58 18.33 3.62
C ASP A 483 -1.85 17.33 4.55
N ALA A 484 -2.56 16.81 5.54
CA ALA A 484 -2.01 15.85 6.49
C ALA A 484 -1.74 14.46 5.88
N ASN A 485 -2.37 14.13 4.74
CA ASN A 485 -2.19 12.86 4.02
C ASN A 485 -1.08 12.95 2.97
N THR A 486 -0.63 14.17 2.62
CA THR A 486 0.52 14.34 1.72
C THR A 486 1.76 13.69 2.35
N ALA A 487 2.33 12.67 1.69
CA ALA A 487 3.41 11.85 2.24
C ALA A 487 4.53 11.54 1.22
N SER A 488 5.68 11.06 1.71
CA SER A 488 6.76 10.45 0.93
C SER A 488 7.18 11.29 -0.30
N ALA A 489 7.12 10.74 -1.52
CA ALA A 489 7.49 11.40 -2.77
C ALA A 489 6.76 12.73 -3.00
N ALA A 490 5.49 12.85 -2.56
CA ALA A 490 4.77 14.13 -2.60
C ALA A 490 5.39 15.16 -1.64
N GLU A 491 5.89 14.73 -0.46
CA GLU A 491 6.66 15.60 0.43
C GLU A 491 8.02 15.99 -0.18
N MET A 492 8.63 15.11 -0.99
CA MET A 492 9.85 15.45 -1.73
C MET A 492 9.59 16.60 -2.70
N ILE A 493 8.53 16.53 -3.52
CA ILE A 493 8.18 17.62 -4.47
C ILE A 493 7.96 18.94 -3.73
N ALA A 494 7.04 18.96 -2.76
CA ALA A 494 6.72 20.18 -2.02
C ALA A 494 7.92 20.72 -1.22
N GLY A 495 8.68 19.81 -0.60
CA GLY A 495 9.84 20.12 0.23
C GLY A 495 11.02 20.69 -0.57
N ALA A 496 11.29 20.17 -1.76
CA ALA A 496 12.32 20.68 -2.66
C ALA A 496 12.00 22.11 -3.13
N LEU A 497 10.75 22.36 -3.55
CA LEU A 497 10.30 23.71 -3.92
C LEU A 497 10.49 24.71 -2.76
N ALA A 498 10.13 24.32 -1.54
CA ALA A 498 10.32 25.14 -0.36
C ALA A 498 11.80 25.36 -0.02
N SER A 499 12.61 24.29 -0.06
CA SER A 499 14.05 24.34 0.28
C SER A 499 14.85 25.26 -0.63
N TYR A 500 14.52 25.25 -1.92
CA TYR A 500 15.10 26.16 -2.91
C TYR A 500 14.41 27.53 -2.96
N ARG A 501 13.39 27.79 -2.13
CA ARG A 501 12.55 29.00 -2.19
C ARG A 501 11.89 29.23 -3.56
N ARG A 502 11.72 28.14 -4.31
CA ARG A 502 11.14 28.16 -5.65
C ARG A 502 9.65 28.46 -5.63
N GLY A 503 8.98 28.06 -4.55
CA GLY A 503 7.57 28.34 -4.32
C GLY A 503 7.15 28.09 -2.87
N PRO A 504 6.03 28.69 -2.43
CA PRO A 504 5.47 28.43 -1.11
C PRO A 504 4.77 27.07 -1.06
N VAL A 505 4.81 26.44 0.10
CA VAL A 505 3.94 25.33 0.47
C VAL A 505 2.72 25.91 1.19
N VAL A 506 1.52 25.60 0.73
CA VAL A 506 0.23 26.09 1.23
C VAL A 506 -0.56 24.92 1.79
N GLY A 507 -1.21 25.08 2.93
CA GLY A 507 -2.07 24.03 3.49
C GLY A 507 -1.77 23.68 4.93
N GLU A 508 -1.76 22.38 5.26
CA GLU A 508 -1.49 21.83 6.58
C GLU A 508 -0.13 21.17 6.66
N ARG A 509 0.25 20.72 7.85
CA ARG A 509 1.48 19.97 8.05
C ARG A 509 1.30 18.56 7.46
N THR A 510 2.25 18.11 6.67
CA THR A 510 2.23 16.82 5.97
C THR A 510 2.52 15.63 6.90
N PHE A 511 2.37 14.42 6.38
CA PHE A 511 2.47 13.15 7.11
C PHE A 511 3.83 12.94 7.78
N GLY A 512 4.93 13.10 7.04
CA GLY A 512 6.28 13.02 7.58
C GLY A 512 7.02 11.72 7.29
N LYS A 513 6.77 11.04 6.16
CA LYS A 513 7.51 9.86 5.72
C LYS A 513 8.78 10.30 5.00
N GLY A 514 9.92 10.22 5.69
CA GLY A 514 11.25 10.60 5.19
C GLY A 514 12.19 9.42 5.04
N CYS A 515 11.67 8.29 4.59
CA CYS A 515 12.38 7.05 4.33
C CYS A 515 11.90 6.44 3.01
N ALA A 516 12.76 5.64 2.38
CA ALA A 516 12.42 4.89 1.18
C ALA A 516 12.69 3.40 1.41
N GLN A 517 11.86 2.58 0.77
CA GLN A 517 11.95 1.13 0.80
C GLN A 517 12.60 0.63 -0.48
N GLU A 518 13.33 -0.47 -0.37
CA GLU A 518 13.84 -1.23 -1.50
C GLU A 518 13.32 -2.66 -1.40
N HIS A 519 13.09 -3.29 -2.55
CA HIS A 519 12.78 -4.71 -2.65
C HIS A 519 14.10 -5.48 -2.68
N LEU A 520 14.28 -6.35 -1.70
CA LEU A 520 15.44 -7.20 -1.59
C LEU A 520 15.06 -8.57 -2.12
N ASP A 521 15.35 -8.81 -3.38
CA ASP A 521 15.23 -10.11 -4.03
C ASP A 521 16.42 -10.96 -3.61
N ASP A 522 16.20 -11.89 -2.70
CA ASP A 522 17.20 -12.85 -2.36
C ASP A 522 16.71 -14.23 -2.73
N ASP A 523 17.43 -14.77 -3.70
CA ASP A 523 17.33 -16.14 -4.20
C ASP A 523 15.88 -16.65 -4.31
N GLU A 524 15.42 -17.09 -5.44
CA GLU A 524 14.07 -17.58 -5.83
C GLU A 524 13.36 -18.50 -4.81
N ARG A 525 13.96 -18.76 -3.65
CA ARG A 525 13.49 -19.70 -2.63
C ARG A 525 12.95 -19.07 -1.35
N ALA A 526 13.35 -17.83 -1.03
CA ALA A 526 13.03 -17.20 0.26
C ALA A 526 11.88 -16.18 0.22
N GLY A 527 11.36 -15.84 -0.96
CA GLY A 527 10.32 -14.82 -1.13
C GLY A 527 10.89 -13.42 -1.37
N VAL A 528 10.06 -12.39 -1.26
CA VAL A 528 10.40 -10.99 -1.46
C VAL A 528 10.35 -10.26 -0.13
N LEU A 529 11.37 -9.45 0.16
CA LEU A 529 11.47 -8.62 1.34
C LEU A 529 11.50 -7.14 0.94
N ARG A 530 10.48 -6.37 1.28
CA ARG A 530 10.49 -4.91 1.23
C ARG A 530 11.02 -4.37 2.55
N LEU A 531 11.98 -3.46 2.52
CA LEU A 531 12.62 -2.94 3.73
C LEU A 531 13.02 -1.47 3.57
N THR A 532 12.88 -0.68 4.63
CA THR A 532 13.41 0.68 4.70
C THR A 532 14.94 0.65 4.73
N THR A 533 15.57 0.89 3.59
CA THR A 533 17.04 0.88 3.42
C THR A 533 17.64 2.28 3.33
N LEU A 534 16.81 3.29 3.10
CA LEU A 534 17.20 4.68 2.90
C LEU A 534 16.46 5.62 3.86
N LEU A 535 17.19 6.61 4.39
CA LEU A 535 16.62 7.79 5.02
C LEU A 535 17.01 9.01 4.20
N TYR A 536 16.03 9.81 3.79
CA TYR A 536 16.29 11.03 3.03
C TYR A 536 16.06 12.31 3.85
N ALA A 537 16.69 13.38 3.42
CA ALA A 537 16.44 14.72 3.92
C ALA A 537 16.17 15.69 2.76
N LEU A 538 15.56 16.81 3.06
CA LEU A 538 15.33 17.88 2.09
C LEU A 538 16.65 18.47 1.60
N PRO A 539 16.68 19.15 0.45
CA PRO A 539 17.88 19.79 -0.08
C PRO A 539 18.60 20.75 0.89
N ASP A 540 17.88 21.37 1.84
CA ASP A 540 18.45 22.20 2.90
C ASP A 540 18.89 21.42 4.14
N GLY A 541 18.91 20.10 4.05
CA GLY A 541 19.30 19.17 5.12
C GLY A 541 18.24 18.98 6.21
N LYS A 542 17.05 19.55 6.09
CA LYS A 542 15.98 19.35 7.08
C LYS A 542 15.40 17.96 6.97
N PRO A 543 15.08 17.33 8.10
CA PRO A 543 14.41 16.03 8.11
C PRO A 543 12.94 16.17 7.67
N VAL A 544 12.45 15.15 6.96
CA VAL A 544 11.03 14.89 6.73
C VAL A 544 10.54 13.83 7.72
N GLN A 545 11.33 12.78 7.94
CA GLN A 545 11.01 11.63 8.78
C GLN A 545 10.51 12.05 10.17
N ARG A 546 9.28 11.65 10.51
CA ARG A 546 8.53 11.97 11.75
C ARG A 546 8.21 13.46 11.95
N VAL A 547 8.70 14.33 11.09
CA VAL A 547 8.55 15.79 11.23
C VAL A 547 7.50 16.35 10.29
N GLY A 548 7.47 15.87 9.03
CA GLY A 548 6.66 16.43 7.95
C GLY A 548 7.08 17.84 7.55
N LEU A 549 6.46 18.35 6.51
CA LEU A 549 6.62 19.72 6.05
C LEU A 549 5.69 20.66 6.82
N ASN A 550 6.21 21.76 7.29
CA ASN A 550 5.37 22.83 7.80
C ASN A 550 5.08 23.80 6.64
N PRO A 551 3.80 24.06 6.30
CA PRO A 551 3.47 24.94 5.21
C PRO A 551 3.96 26.37 5.47
N THR A 552 4.40 27.02 4.40
CA THR A 552 4.81 28.44 4.43
C THR A 552 3.58 29.35 4.65
N LEU A 553 2.45 28.97 4.04
CA LEU A 553 1.16 29.64 4.19
C LEU A 553 0.16 28.60 4.75
N ARG A 554 -0.28 28.81 5.98
CA ARG A 554 -1.25 27.89 6.60
C ARG A 554 -2.65 28.10 6.05
N LEU A 555 -3.27 27.00 5.68
CA LEU A 555 -4.66 26.92 5.29
C LEU A 555 -5.27 25.71 6.02
N ALA A 556 -6.24 25.97 6.90
CA ALA A 556 -6.95 24.89 7.57
C ALA A 556 -8.05 24.33 6.66
N PHE A 557 -8.18 23.03 6.61
CA PHE A 557 -9.25 22.32 5.93
C PHE A 557 -10.43 22.10 6.90
N GLU A 558 -11.64 21.95 6.35
CA GLU A 558 -12.88 21.97 7.16
C GLU A 558 -13.13 20.67 7.91
N GLU A 559 -12.52 19.57 7.47
CA GLU A 559 -12.60 18.28 8.13
C GLU A 559 -11.19 17.69 8.34
N PRO A 560 -10.50 18.08 9.42
CA PRO A 560 -9.33 17.32 9.81
C PRO A 560 -9.82 16.00 10.41
N GLY A 561 -9.72 14.92 9.67
CA GLY A 561 -9.90 13.56 10.21
C GLY A 561 -8.82 13.27 11.26
N PRO A 562 -8.96 12.23 12.09
CA PRO A 562 -7.89 11.72 12.91
C PRO A 562 -6.84 11.15 11.94
N HIS A 563 -5.78 11.93 11.70
CA HIS A 563 -4.71 11.51 10.81
C HIS A 563 -3.59 10.92 11.66
N GLU A 564 -3.38 9.62 11.52
CA GLU A 564 -2.14 8.99 11.94
C GLU A 564 -0.99 9.60 11.14
N ARG A 565 0.11 9.87 11.80
CA ARG A 565 1.31 10.43 11.17
C ARG A 565 2.45 9.45 11.32
N GLU A 566 3.47 9.61 10.50
CA GLU A 566 4.70 8.82 10.61
C GLU A 566 5.25 8.80 12.05
N ALA A 567 5.12 9.91 12.78
CA ALA A 567 5.59 10.03 14.16
C ALA A 567 4.80 9.17 15.16
N ASP A 568 3.59 8.78 14.80
CA ASP A 568 2.67 8.00 15.64
C ASP A 568 2.84 6.49 15.41
N LEU A 569 3.47 6.11 14.29
CA LEU A 569 3.78 4.71 13.98
C LEU A 569 4.77 4.14 15.00
N ILE A 570 4.40 2.99 15.54
CA ILE A 570 5.29 2.21 16.41
C ILE A 570 6.49 1.75 15.56
N HIS A 571 7.71 1.99 16.05
CA HIS A 571 8.96 1.64 15.36
C HIS A 571 9.26 2.44 14.09
N ALA A 572 8.58 3.56 13.82
CA ALA A 572 8.98 4.46 12.73
C ALA A 572 10.48 4.75 12.75
N ALA A 573 11.08 4.85 11.58
CA ALA A 573 12.50 5.17 11.42
C ALA A 573 12.89 6.46 12.18
N PRO A 574 14.12 6.57 12.71
CA PRO A 574 14.54 7.77 13.42
C PRO A 574 14.67 8.96 12.50
N THR A 575 14.41 10.14 13.03
CA THR A 575 14.66 11.41 12.33
C THR A 575 16.14 11.53 11.94
N TRP A 576 16.40 11.87 10.69
CA TRP A 576 17.74 12.14 10.20
C TRP A 576 17.85 13.53 9.57
N ARG A 577 18.91 14.26 9.94
CA ARG A 577 19.26 15.54 9.32
C ARG A 577 20.43 15.34 8.37
N GLY A 578 20.20 15.65 7.11
CA GLY A 578 21.23 15.56 6.06
C GLY A 578 22.13 16.79 5.94
N PRO A 579 23.10 16.75 5.02
CA PRO A 579 23.86 17.92 4.61
C PRO A 579 22.97 18.91 3.82
N ASP A 580 23.34 20.19 3.82
CA ASP A 580 22.76 21.18 2.90
C ASP A 580 23.45 21.04 1.54
N VAL A 581 22.71 20.49 0.55
CA VAL A 581 23.24 20.18 -0.80
C VAL A 581 22.83 21.24 -1.85
N ARG A 582 22.11 22.29 -1.45
CA ARG A 582 21.56 23.28 -2.38
C ARG A 582 22.60 24.00 -3.19
N ASP A 583 22.35 24.18 -4.48
CA ASP A 583 23.18 25.01 -5.35
C ASP A 583 22.97 26.50 -5.02
N ARG A 584 24.01 27.15 -4.50
CA ARG A 584 24.00 28.56 -4.12
C ARG A 584 23.78 29.50 -5.31
N ARG A 585 24.20 29.14 -6.52
CA ARG A 585 23.99 29.95 -7.72
C ARG A 585 22.52 29.96 -8.11
N VAL A 586 21.85 28.83 -7.99
CA VAL A 586 20.40 28.71 -8.25
C VAL A 586 19.63 29.50 -7.20
N LEU A 587 19.97 29.38 -5.91
CA LEU A 587 19.37 30.17 -4.85
C LEU A 587 19.49 31.69 -5.10
N ALA A 588 20.68 32.16 -5.54
CA ALA A 588 20.87 33.57 -5.86
C ALA A 588 19.96 34.04 -7.00
N ARG A 589 19.77 33.22 -8.04
CA ARG A 589 18.88 33.55 -9.18
C ARG A 589 17.42 33.53 -8.81
N ILE A 590 17.03 32.75 -7.83
CA ILE A 590 15.67 32.74 -7.27
C ILE A 590 15.47 33.99 -6.39
N ASP A 591 16.45 34.32 -5.55
CA ASP A 591 16.40 35.47 -4.64
C ASP A 591 16.38 36.82 -5.39
N ASP A 592 17.04 36.96 -6.54
CA ASP A 592 17.01 38.16 -7.39
C ASP A 592 15.80 38.25 -8.34
N GLY A 593 14.92 37.23 -8.31
CA GLY A 593 13.69 37.15 -9.08
C GLY A 593 13.87 36.81 -10.55
N THR A 594 15.09 36.43 -11.00
CA THR A 594 15.34 36.08 -12.41
C THR A 594 14.80 34.69 -12.77
N TRP A 595 14.53 33.85 -11.77
CA TRP A 595 14.01 32.49 -12.01
C TRP A 595 12.61 32.23 -11.46
N ALA A 596 12.16 32.94 -10.44
CA ALA A 596 10.83 32.77 -9.88
C ALA A 596 10.21 34.13 -9.63
N GLY A 597 9.24 34.51 -10.41
CA GLY A 597 8.42 35.66 -10.12
C GLY A 597 7.58 35.45 -8.85
N SER A 598 7.21 36.53 -8.18
CA SER A 598 6.17 36.49 -7.16
C SER A 598 4.81 36.26 -7.82
N TRP A 599 3.90 35.56 -7.14
CA TRP A 599 2.52 35.51 -7.56
C TRP A 599 1.98 36.94 -7.77
N PRO A 600 1.38 37.26 -8.92
CA PRO A 600 0.83 38.59 -9.16
C PRO A 600 -0.33 38.82 -8.22
N ALA A 601 -0.58 40.08 -7.90
CA ALA A 601 -1.78 40.47 -7.15
C ALA A 601 -3.02 40.22 -8.01
N HIS A 602 -3.99 39.45 -7.50
CA HIS A 602 -5.23 39.15 -8.23
C HIS A 602 -6.27 40.30 -8.19
N GLY A 603 -5.95 41.43 -7.57
CA GLY A 603 -6.87 42.59 -7.47
C GLY A 603 -8.19 42.27 -6.74
N GLY A 604 -8.23 41.21 -5.95
CA GLY A 604 -9.44 40.71 -5.28
C GLY A 604 -10.28 39.74 -6.11
N HIS A 605 -9.89 39.47 -7.37
CA HIS A 605 -10.64 38.58 -8.26
C HIS A 605 -9.94 37.24 -8.41
N VAL A 606 -10.55 36.19 -7.86
CA VAL A 606 -10.28 34.78 -8.14
C VAL A 606 -11.58 34.20 -8.68
N GLY A 607 -11.52 33.55 -9.82
CA GLY A 607 -12.68 32.94 -10.47
C GLY A 607 -13.33 31.83 -9.64
N PRO A 608 -14.45 31.30 -10.09
CA PRO A 608 -15.07 30.15 -9.44
C PRO A 608 -14.12 28.96 -9.53
N CYS A 609 -13.91 28.26 -8.40
CA CYS A 609 -13.23 26.98 -8.34
C CYS A 609 -14.26 25.90 -8.03
N ARG A 610 -14.08 24.71 -8.56
CA ARG A 610 -14.86 23.54 -8.16
C ARG A 610 -14.61 23.22 -6.67
N ASP A 611 -13.35 23.35 -6.24
CA ASP A 611 -12.92 23.14 -4.87
C ASP A 611 -12.73 24.47 -4.13
N ALA A 612 -13.45 24.65 -3.02
CA ALA A 612 -13.38 25.84 -2.17
C ALA A 612 -12.00 26.07 -1.53
N GLN A 613 -11.25 25.01 -1.26
CA GLN A 613 -9.93 25.08 -0.65
C GLN A 613 -8.89 25.58 -1.66
N VAL A 614 -8.98 25.12 -2.92
CA VAL A 614 -8.17 25.66 -4.02
C VAL A 614 -8.43 27.16 -4.18
N CYS A 615 -9.69 27.61 -4.13
CA CYS A 615 -10.01 29.03 -4.15
C CYS A 615 -9.39 29.80 -2.96
N LYS A 616 -9.41 29.21 -1.76
CA LYS A 616 -8.78 29.82 -0.57
C LYS A 616 -7.25 29.92 -0.75
N ALA A 617 -6.61 28.88 -1.27
CA ALA A 617 -5.17 28.86 -1.56
C ALA A 617 -4.78 29.95 -2.58
N LEU A 618 -5.50 30.05 -3.68
CA LEU A 618 -5.27 31.10 -4.70
C LEU A 618 -5.44 32.50 -4.12
N ARG A 619 -6.46 32.74 -3.27
CA ARG A 619 -6.62 34.02 -2.59
C ARG A 619 -5.46 34.38 -1.66
N LEU A 620 -4.86 33.37 -0.99
CA LEU A 620 -3.68 33.57 -0.15
C LEU A 620 -2.44 33.89 -0.99
N LEU A 621 -2.23 33.20 -2.11
CA LEU A 621 -1.08 33.39 -2.99
C LEU A 621 -1.04 34.81 -3.61
N GLY A 622 -2.16 35.38 -4.01
CA GLY A 622 -2.26 36.73 -4.58
C GLY A 622 -2.53 37.81 -3.56
N ALA A 623 -2.50 37.53 -2.27
CA ALA A 623 -2.71 38.57 -1.24
C ALA A 623 -1.49 39.47 -1.09
N PRO A 624 -1.68 40.81 -0.87
CA PRO A 624 -0.58 41.73 -0.59
C PRO A 624 0.24 41.26 0.62
N ALA A 625 1.56 41.34 0.54
CA ALA A 625 2.50 40.86 1.57
C ALA A 625 2.24 41.41 3.00
N SER A 626 1.52 42.52 3.12
CA SER A 626 1.09 43.10 4.39
C SER A 626 0.03 42.28 5.14
N ARG A 627 -0.69 41.36 4.47
CA ARG A 627 -1.71 40.49 5.07
C ARG A 627 -1.20 39.06 5.37
N ALA A 628 -0.12 38.64 4.77
CA ALA A 628 0.53 37.36 5.08
C ALA A 628 1.29 37.52 6.41
N ARG A 629 0.63 37.23 7.54
CA ARG A 629 1.32 37.20 8.84
C ARG A 629 2.36 36.07 8.79
N ARG A 630 3.65 36.43 8.75
CA ARG A 630 4.74 35.51 8.99
C ARG A 630 4.53 34.85 10.36
N PHE A 631 4.31 33.55 10.38
CA PHE A 631 4.25 32.79 11.62
C PHE A 631 5.63 32.83 12.29
N VAL A 632 5.72 33.48 13.43
CA VAL A 632 6.84 33.34 14.35
C VAL A 632 6.45 32.20 15.31
N PRO A 633 7.19 31.08 15.33
CA PRO A 633 6.89 29.99 16.26
C PRO A 633 6.98 30.54 17.70
N PRO A 634 6.10 30.12 18.62
CA PRO A 634 6.22 30.49 20.02
C PRO A 634 7.57 30.00 20.54
N LYS A 635 8.34 30.89 21.16
CA LYS A 635 9.54 30.51 21.88
C LYS A 635 9.15 29.50 22.95
N GLY A 636 9.67 28.27 22.85
CA GLY A 636 9.43 27.23 23.82
C GLY A 636 9.77 27.69 25.23
N ARG A 637 8.85 27.37 26.16
CA ARG A 637 9.13 27.33 27.61
C ARG A 637 9.52 25.91 28.00
#